data_d128d8148d87c8d8e062ee6a12c0bb7d
#
_entry.id   d128d8148d87c8d8e062ee6a12c0bb7d
#
_cell.length_a   1.000
_cell.length_b   1.000
_cell.length_c   1.000
_cell.angle_alpha   90.00
_cell.angle_beta   90.00
_cell.angle_gamma   90.00
#
_symmetry.space_group_name_H-M   'P 1'
#
loop_
_entity.id
_entity.type
_entity.pdbx_description
1 polymer ?
#
loop_
_entity_poly.entity_id
_entity_poly.type
_entity_poly.pdbx_seq_one_letter_code
_entity_poly.pdbx_strand_id
1 'polypeptide(L)'
;MSVEKFNNWFKRFGEFQIKNRAWFLVAIAALTIFGAAGLTKFKTDNSDDGWFDDSEEVKVNEDRFKDVFGGDDAVMVLVEADDVFDPDVLDAIDRLGKRLESEVPYADELTSLTNLSISKGTEDGFEIVNPFEDGIPTDPEELKEKKDFILSRKSIVNQLVSEDATETWVILDLNHYETEEQTYIGKFAYDIVKSDEFKSDKYTLKGTGMAYTEYEEDIVTGKECATRIIIGFFIMILCLLLFVRSLRGLIVPIIATVAGIVSVMGYSSWFGVAANSTMLALPVLLGMALSVGYSIHYINEFRLHFRTTGKRYDSVVKAVQETGWPILFTVITTMASMISFMTVGIGELKWVGGICASIVFATYAYVIILIPIFMSFGKDKKIDKAAVEKIREKENAEYVPTKADRFFENLGLWVAKKRWWIVGISCAIIVASIPGIFKITVNMDYMEMMGKKIPYVRELQSILDAQIGSQYNYNIMIEFNDEDAFKDPENMKRLDELEKEIGKLNLTRWTNEEPRITSVTDIVKELNSCLNEDDDAFYCIPDNQELLTQELFLYEISGGDNLYNWLNPDYSTSFIHVELNGYDANLIVEDIANAKAMAQKVFPEAKCSIIGIVVNYAAMNEKLVKGELKSFLFSFVIIAIMMIIAFSSITTGLIGMIPNLAPVIFIGAIMGYFKMSLDMITMTVMPMILGIAVDDTIHFTNRTKLEFERTGSYSESLKITFREIGKTLGMTTFILCSMFAVFCFSPMGALCRIGVLTIVGLGSALIADYTLTPVLIYITKPFGKERK
;
A
#
# COMPACT_ATOMS: atom_id res chain seq x y z
N MET A 1 -26.46 -23.05 19.46
CA MET A 1 -27.77 -22.41 19.18
C MET A 1 -28.32 -23.06 17.92
N SER A 2 -29.56 -23.54 17.82
CA SER A 2 -29.98 -24.23 16.59
C SER A 2 -30.15 -23.22 15.43
N VAL A 3 -29.73 -23.58 14.24
CA VAL A 3 -29.88 -22.81 12.96
C VAL A 3 -31.36 -22.38 12.79
N GLU A 4 -32.28 -23.22 13.25
CA GLU A 4 -33.73 -22.95 13.22
C GLU A 4 -34.14 -21.69 14.01
N LYS A 5 -33.47 -21.36 15.14
CA LYS A 5 -33.77 -20.16 15.92
C LYS A 5 -33.38 -18.88 15.13
N PHE A 6 -32.26 -18.93 14.43
CA PHE A 6 -31.81 -17.80 13.58
C PHE A 6 -32.72 -17.63 12.38
N ASN A 7 -33.09 -18.71 11.69
CA ASN A 7 -34.01 -18.65 10.58
C ASN A 7 -35.38 -18.07 11.00
N ASN A 8 -35.87 -18.42 12.19
CA ASN A 8 -37.12 -17.88 12.75
C ASN A 8 -36.97 -16.37 13.11
N TRP A 9 -35.81 -15.94 13.57
CA TRP A 9 -35.53 -14.52 13.79
C TRP A 9 -35.53 -13.72 12.49
N PHE A 10 -34.84 -14.21 11.46
CA PHE A 10 -34.85 -13.58 10.14
C PHE A 10 -36.23 -13.57 9.49
N LYS A 11 -37.03 -14.58 9.71
CA LYS A 11 -38.44 -14.55 9.30
C LYS A 11 -39.21 -13.40 9.92
N ARG A 12 -39.14 -13.26 11.27
CA ARG A 12 -39.77 -12.14 11.99
C ARG A 12 -39.22 -10.77 11.52
N PHE A 13 -37.94 -10.69 11.28
CA PHE A 13 -37.29 -9.48 10.74
C PHE A 13 -37.84 -9.13 9.34
N GLY A 14 -37.94 -10.10 8.45
CA GLY A 14 -38.53 -9.89 7.11
C GLY A 14 -39.99 -9.45 7.17
N GLU A 15 -40.80 -10.04 8.04
CA GLU A 15 -42.20 -9.63 8.27
C GLU A 15 -42.27 -8.18 8.78
N PHE A 16 -41.46 -7.83 9.79
CA PHE A 16 -41.38 -6.49 10.37
C PHE A 16 -40.91 -5.44 9.35
N GLN A 17 -39.92 -5.77 8.56
CA GLN A 17 -39.32 -4.92 7.53
C GLN A 17 -40.34 -4.57 6.44
N ILE A 18 -41.08 -5.56 5.93
CA ILE A 18 -42.08 -5.32 4.87
C ILE A 18 -43.26 -4.51 5.41
N LYS A 19 -43.68 -4.78 6.67
CA LYS A 19 -44.75 -4.04 7.33
C LYS A 19 -44.38 -2.56 7.50
N ASN A 20 -43.12 -2.27 7.84
CA ASN A 20 -42.62 -0.91 8.11
C ASN A 20 -41.73 -0.35 6.98
N ARG A 21 -41.92 -0.81 5.75
CA ARG A 21 -41.04 -0.51 4.61
C ARG A 21 -40.78 0.98 4.35
N ALA A 22 -41.77 1.86 4.60
CA ALA A 22 -41.61 3.30 4.43
C ALA A 22 -40.56 3.88 5.42
N TRP A 23 -40.62 3.45 6.69
CA TRP A 23 -39.66 3.89 7.69
C TRP A 23 -38.24 3.41 7.40
N PHE A 24 -38.07 2.17 6.94
CA PHE A 24 -36.76 1.66 6.52
C PHE A 24 -36.19 2.43 5.34
N LEU A 25 -37.03 2.76 4.35
CA LEU A 25 -36.57 3.58 3.19
C LEU A 25 -36.17 4.99 3.61
N VAL A 26 -36.97 5.65 4.49
CA VAL A 26 -36.64 6.96 5.01
C VAL A 26 -35.35 6.92 5.84
N ALA A 27 -35.20 5.93 6.70
CA ALA A 27 -34.00 5.78 7.53
C ALA A 27 -32.74 5.58 6.67
N ILE A 28 -32.79 4.69 5.68
CA ILE A 28 -31.67 4.47 4.76
C ILE A 28 -31.35 5.72 3.94
N ALA A 29 -32.39 6.39 3.41
CA ALA A 29 -32.20 7.64 2.68
C ALA A 29 -31.54 8.71 3.56
N ALA A 30 -32.02 8.90 4.80
CA ALA A 30 -31.44 9.83 5.75
C ALA A 30 -29.98 9.51 6.08
N LEU A 31 -29.66 8.23 6.36
CA LEU A 31 -28.28 7.78 6.60
C LEU A 31 -27.38 8.03 5.39
N THR A 32 -27.86 7.72 4.18
CA THR A 32 -27.11 7.94 2.96
C THR A 32 -26.87 9.42 2.68
N ILE A 33 -27.89 10.27 2.85
CA ILE A 33 -27.76 11.72 2.67
C ILE A 33 -26.79 12.32 3.70
N PHE A 34 -26.88 11.90 4.96
CA PHE A 34 -25.98 12.34 5.99
C PHE A 34 -24.53 11.90 5.72
N GLY A 35 -24.35 10.65 5.26
CA GLY A 35 -23.04 10.17 4.80
C GLY A 35 -22.54 10.97 3.58
N ALA A 36 -23.40 11.17 2.56
CA ALA A 36 -23.03 11.95 1.37
C ALA A 36 -22.60 13.38 1.72
N ALA A 37 -23.25 14.01 2.70
CA ALA A 37 -22.83 15.32 3.22
C ALA A 37 -21.43 15.28 3.87
N GLY A 38 -21.02 14.16 4.45
CA GLY A 38 -19.67 13.98 4.98
C GLY A 38 -18.57 13.98 3.92
N LEU A 39 -18.87 13.56 2.69
CA LEU A 39 -17.90 13.57 1.59
C LEU A 39 -17.40 14.98 1.23
N THR A 40 -18.08 16.04 1.66
CA THR A 40 -17.57 17.43 1.50
C THR A 40 -16.34 17.71 2.38
N LYS A 41 -16.10 16.85 3.38
CA LYS A 41 -14.94 16.91 4.26
C LYS A 41 -13.93 15.79 3.97
N PHE A 42 -14.09 15.11 2.84
CA PHE A 42 -13.19 14.03 2.46
C PHE A 42 -11.79 14.61 2.21
N LYS A 43 -10.82 14.04 2.91
CA LYS A 43 -9.40 14.34 2.74
C LYS A 43 -8.67 13.05 2.42
N THR A 44 -7.61 13.15 1.66
CA THR A 44 -6.62 12.10 1.46
C THR A 44 -5.37 12.42 2.27
N ASP A 45 -4.69 11.40 2.73
CA ASP A 45 -3.43 11.48 3.44
C ASP A 45 -2.61 10.24 3.05
N ASN A 46 -1.47 10.48 2.43
CA ASN A 46 -0.51 9.45 2.03
C ASN A 46 0.82 9.57 2.79
N SER A 47 0.87 10.47 3.79
CA SER A 47 2.08 10.72 4.57
C SER A 47 2.57 9.49 5.33
N ASP A 48 3.86 9.48 5.60
CA ASP A 48 4.54 8.43 6.36
C ASP A 48 4.32 8.53 7.88
N ASP A 49 3.68 9.60 8.36
CA ASP A 49 3.43 9.84 9.80
C ASP A 49 2.68 8.71 10.50
N GLY A 50 1.88 7.96 9.77
CA GLY A 50 1.16 6.78 10.29
C GLY A 50 1.99 5.49 10.38
N TRP A 51 3.25 5.49 9.96
CA TRP A 51 4.08 4.28 9.91
C TRP A 51 4.59 3.84 11.26
N PHE A 52 4.94 4.80 12.11
CA PHE A 52 5.53 4.54 13.41
C PHE A 52 4.73 5.21 14.53
N ASP A 53 4.72 4.59 15.70
CA ASP A 53 4.20 5.23 16.91
C ASP A 53 5.26 6.22 17.47
N ASP A 54 4.85 7.33 18.09
CA ASP A 54 5.74 8.41 18.61
C ASP A 54 6.84 7.92 19.55
N SER A 55 6.68 6.73 20.14
CA SER A 55 7.66 6.12 21.05
C SER A 55 8.67 5.19 20.36
N GLU A 56 8.56 4.95 19.07
CA GLU A 56 9.47 4.08 18.34
C GLU A 56 10.80 4.80 18.06
N GLU A 57 11.91 4.08 18.20
CA GLU A 57 13.27 4.63 18.09
C GLU A 57 13.48 5.42 16.79
N VAL A 58 12.94 4.94 15.69
CA VAL A 58 13.04 5.59 14.37
C VAL A 58 12.39 6.97 14.41
N LYS A 59 11.15 7.07 14.92
CA LYS A 59 10.42 8.34 15.02
C LYS A 59 11.10 9.31 15.99
N VAL A 60 11.51 8.82 17.16
CA VAL A 60 12.23 9.62 18.16
C VAL A 60 13.54 10.21 17.61
N ASN A 61 14.29 9.42 16.83
CA ASN A 61 15.54 9.91 16.24
C ASN A 61 15.28 10.90 15.09
N GLU A 62 14.24 10.68 14.29
CA GLU A 62 13.83 11.61 13.22
C GLU A 62 13.38 12.93 13.79
N ASP A 63 12.49 12.92 14.79
CA ASP A 63 12.04 14.14 15.46
C ASP A 63 13.23 14.89 16.10
N ARG A 64 14.17 14.16 16.74
CA ARG A 64 15.39 14.77 17.28
C ARG A 64 16.27 15.41 16.22
N PHE A 65 16.40 14.76 15.04
CA PHE A 65 17.16 15.34 13.93
C PHE A 65 16.50 16.64 13.43
N LYS A 66 15.18 16.62 13.27
CA LYS A 66 14.40 17.81 12.89
C LYS A 66 14.51 18.94 13.91
N ASP A 67 14.53 18.61 15.21
CA ASP A 67 14.71 19.60 16.28
C ASP A 67 16.09 20.28 16.23
N VAL A 68 17.12 19.59 15.78
CA VAL A 68 18.51 20.08 15.79
C VAL A 68 18.89 20.81 14.50
N PHE A 69 18.51 20.22 13.35
CA PHE A 69 18.97 20.70 12.02
C PHE A 69 17.84 21.30 11.18
N GLY A 70 16.62 21.36 11.70
CA GLY A 70 15.47 21.71 10.90
C GLY A 70 14.91 20.52 10.11
N GLY A 71 14.15 20.76 9.06
CA GLY A 71 13.74 19.71 8.13
C GLY A 71 14.90 19.33 7.20
N ASP A 72 14.92 18.08 6.74
CA ASP A 72 15.77 17.65 5.62
C ASP A 72 14.98 17.63 4.30
N ASP A 73 13.84 18.31 4.28
CA ASP A 73 12.97 18.38 3.11
C ASP A 73 13.40 19.49 2.16
N ALA A 74 13.60 19.11 0.91
CA ALA A 74 13.95 20.03 -0.15
C ALA A 74 13.17 19.71 -1.44
N VAL A 75 12.95 20.73 -2.24
CA VAL A 75 12.58 20.57 -3.66
C VAL A 75 13.86 20.57 -4.46
N MET A 76 14.14 19.46 -5.13
CA MET A 76 15.35 19.29 -5.92
C MET A 76 15.02 19.15 -7.39
N VAL A 77 15.76 19.84 -8.26
CA VAL A 77 15.58 19.73 -9.71
C VAL A 77 16.92 19.40 -10.35
N LEU A 78 17.03 18.20 -10.94
CA LEU A 78 18.19 17.84 -11.74
C LEU A 78 18.06 18.48 -13.13
N VAL A 79 19.07 19.25 -13.51
CA VAL A 79 19.21 19.87 -14.84
C VAL A 79 20.23 19.07 -15.62
N GLU A 80 19.84 18.49 -16.75
CA GLU A 80 20.73 17.77 -17.66
C GLU A 80 20.85 18.56 -18.97
N ALA A 81 22.08 18.78 -19.45
CA ALA A 81 22.37 19.49 -20.69
C ALA A 81 23.68 18.96 -21.33
N ASP A 82 23.97 19.35 -22.56
CA ASP A 82 25.27 19.06 -23.15
C ASP A 82 26.41 19.80 -22.42
N ASP A 83 26.14 21.00 -21.89
CA ASP A 83 27.00 21.78 -20.98
C ASP A 83 26.07 22.65 -20.09
N VAL A 84 26.08 22.43 -18.79
CA VAL A 84 25.26 23.21 -17.84
C VAL A 84 25.75 24.65 -17.68
N PHE A 85 26.96 24.97 -18.16
CA PHE A 85 27.49 26.33 -18.22
C PHE A 85 27.16 27.06 -19.52
N ASP A 86 26.38 26.48 -20.46
CA ASP A 86 25.83 27.23 -21.60
C ASP A 86 25.03 28.43 -21.05
N PRO A 87 25.23 29.68 -21.60
CA PRO A 87 24.53 30.87 -21.10
C PRO A 87 23.01 30.74 -21.07
N ASP A 88 22.40 30.06 -22.04
CA ASP A 88 20.96 29.87 -22.07
C ASP A 88 20.50 28.86 -20.99
N VAL A 89 21.34 27.88 -20.62
CA VAL A 89 21.09 26.93 -19.55
C VAL A 89 21.25 27.59 -18.19
N LEU A 90 22.31 28.38 -17.99
CA LEU A 90 22.51 29.17 -16.77
C LEU A 90 21.37 30.18 -16.53
N ASP A 91 20.89 30.86 -17.58
CA ASP A 91 19.74 31.77 -17.48
C ASP A 91 18.47 31.00 -17.08
N ALA A 92 18.29 29.78 -17.60
CA ALA A 92 17.17 28.95 -17.20
C ALA A 92 17.30 28.52 -15.74
N ILE A 93 18.48 28.15 -15.24
CA ILE A 93 18.76 27.79 -13.85
C ILE A 93 18.47 28.99 -12.94
N ASP A 94 18.92 30.18 -13.27
CA ASP A 94 18.68 31.38 -12.49
C ASP A 94 17.21 31.75 -12.40
N ARG A 95 16.48 31.69 -13.53
CA ARG A 95 15.03 31.92 -13.54
C ARG A 95 14.26 30.84 -12.78
N LEU A 96 14.65 29.58 -12.92
CA LEU A 96 14.05 28.46 -12.20
C LEU A 96 14.22 28.66 -10.69
N GLY A 97 15.46 28.94 -10.24
CA GLY A 97 15.75 29.16 -8.83
C GLY A 97 14.93 30.31 -8.25
N LYS A 98 14.93 31.47 -8.90
CA LYS A 98 14.16 32.66 -8.47
C LYS A 98 12.65 32.39 -8.39
N ARG A 99 12.13 31.62 -9.32
CA ARG A 99 10.71 31.23 -9.25
C ARG A 99 10.41 30.25 -8.13
N LEU A 100 11.27 29.24 -7.95
CA LEU A 100 11.13 28.30 -6.84
C LEU A 100 11.19 29.03 -5.51
N GLU A 101 12.18 29.87 -5.26
CA GLU A 101 12.34 30.63 -4.03
C GLU A 101 11.17 31.59 -3.75
N SER A 102 10.64 32.26 -4.78
CA SER A 102 9.58 33.28 -4.59
C SER A 102 8.16 32.72 -4.60
N GLU A 103 7.90 31.62 -5.28
CA GLU A 103 6.54 31.10 -5.49
C GLU A 103 6.24 29.83 -4.67
N VAL A 104 7.24 29.04 -4.26
CA VAL A 104 7.03 27.84 -3.46
C VAL A 104 6.82 28.24 -1.99
N PRO A 105 5.72 27.82 -1.36
CA PRO A 105 5.51 28.06 0.06
C PRO A 105 6.58 27.40 0.93
N TYR A 106 6.92 28.01 2.05
CA TYR A 106 7.94 27.55 2.99
C TYR A 106 9.36 27.48 2.42
N ALA A 107 9.63 28.16 1.28
CA ALA A 107 10.98 28.31 0.77
C ALA A 107 11.93 28.91 1.83
N ASP A 108 13.11 28.33 1.96
CA ASP A 108 14.16 28.80 2.87
C ASP A 108 15.39 29.22 2.07
N GLU A 109 16.34 28.32 1.84
CA GLU A 109 17.57 28.57 1.14
C GLU A 109 17.57 27.95 -0.27
N LEU A 110 18.05 28.70 -1.26
CA LEU A 110 18.22 28.21 -2.62
C LEU A 110 19.69 27.95 -2.90
N THR A 111 20.02 26.74 -3.36
CA THR A 111 21.35 26.38 -3.84
C THR A 111 21.29 25.99 -5.32
N SER A 112 22.09 26.68 -6.14
CA SER A 112 22.22 26.39 -7.59
C SER A 112 23.54 26.90 -8.11
N LEU A 113 23.93 26.55 -9.34
CA LEU A 113 25.15 27.10 -9.97
C LEU A 113 25.19 28.63 -10.00
N THR A 114 24.04 29.30 -10.13
CA THR A 114 23.93 30.74 -10.24
C THR A 114 23.80 31.44 -8.87
N ASN A 115 23.59 30.71 -7.80
CA ASN A 115 23.42 31.20 -6.43
C ASN A 115 24.36 30.50 -5.43
N LEU A 116 25.51 30.09 -5.91
CA LEU A 116 26.48 29.29 -5.16
C LEU A 116 27.45 30.18 -4.40
N SER A 117 27.63 29.92 -3.09
CA SER A 117 28.65 30.59 -2.26
C SER A 117 29.87 29.66 -2.11
N ILE A 118 31.02 30.10 -2.61
CA ILE A 118 32.27 29.30 -2.65
C ILE A 118 33.37 30.02 -1.88
N SER A 119 34.08 29.26 -1.03
CA SER A 119 35.27 29.75 -0.37
C SER A 119 36.44 29.84 -1.37
N LYS A 120 37.12 30.98 -1.38
CA LYS A 120 38.28 31.26 -2.27
C LYS A 120 39.45 31.78 -1.44
N GLY A 121 40.60 31.13 -1.58
CA GLY A 121 41.83 31.58 -0.93
C GLY A 121 42.33 32.94 -1.46
N THR A 122 42.81 33.78 -0.55
CA THR A 122 43.40 35.08 -0.84
C THR A 122 44.72 35.27 -0.08
N GLU A 123 45.57 36.23 -0.46
CA GLU A 123 46.83 36.51 0.25
C GLU A 123 46.63 36.84 1.76
N ASP A 124 45.44 37.37 2.13
CA ASP A 124 45.13 37.82 3.49
C ASP A 124 44.16 36.83 4.23
N GLY A 125 43.83 35.66 3.64
CA GLY A 125 42.92 34.70 4.19
C GLY A 125 42.03 34.05 3.13
N PHE A 126 40.70 34.03 3.34
CA PHE A 126 39.74 33.60 2.33
C PHE A 126 38.56 34.58 2.22
N GLU A 127 37.89 34.55 1.12
CA GLU A 127 36.61 35.23 0.90
C GLU A 127 35.56 34.25 0.42
N ILE A 128 34.29 34.48 0.74
CA ILE A 128 33.15 33.74 0.18
C ILE A 128 32.69 34.54 -1.05
N VAL A 129 32.69 33.88 -2.20
CA VAL A 129 32.34 34.52 -3.48
C VAL A 129 31.21 33.76 -4.16
N ASN A 130 30.27 34.49 -4.74
CA ASN A 130 29.34 33.95 -5.72
C ASN A 130 29.89 34.23 -7.12
N PRO A 131 30.30 33.23 -7.90
CA PRO A 131 30.88 33.46 -9.23
C PRO A 131 29.94 34.18 -10.20
N PHE A 132 28.63 34.11 -9.99
CA PHE A 132 27.63 34.73 -10.86
C PHE A 132 26.85 35.88 -10.18
N GLU A 133 27.37 36.49 -9.11
CA GLU A 133 26.74 37.64 -8.41
C GLU A 133 26.46 38.82 -9.36
N ASP A 134 27.40 39.14 -10.25
CA ASP A 134 27.27 40.20 -11.28
C ASP A 134 26.44 39.75 -12.50
N GLY A 135 25.86 38.55 -12.47
CA GLY A 135 25.09 37.93 -13.55
C GLY A 135 25.92 37.02 -14.47
N ILE A 136 25.27 36.47 -15.48
CA ILE A 136 25.90 35.51 -16.40
C ILE A 136 26.77 36.25 -17.43
N PRO A 137 28.07 35.95 -17.51
CA PRO A 137 28.96 36.61 -18.45
C PRO A 137 28.55 36.37 -19.90
N THR A 138 28.68 37.42 -20.71
CA THR A 138 28.52 37.32 -22.16
C THR A 138 29.87 37.03 -22.88
N ASP A 139 30.99 37.21 -22.19
CA ASP A 139 32.33 36.88 -22.69
C ASP A 139 32.63 35.39 -22.45
N PRO A 140 32.93 34.61 -23.48
CA PRO A 140 33.26 33.20 -23.37
C PRO A 140 34.52 32.90 -22.54
N GLU A 141 35.50 33.79 -22.50
CA GLU A 141 36.73 33.59 -21.71
C GLU A 141 36.43 33.77 -20.22
N GLU A 142 35.67 34.80 -19.84
CA GLU A 142 35.21 35.00 -18.46
C GLU A 142 34.35 33.85 -17.98
N LEU A 143 33.42 33.38 -18.80
CA LEU A 143 32.58 32.23 -18.46
C LEU A 143 33.40 30.97 -18.22
N LYS A 144 34.42 30.75 -19.04
CA LYS A 144 35.33 29.63 -18.89
C LYS A 144 36.14 29.73 -17.58
N GLU A 145 36.62 30.90 -17.23
CA GLU A 145 37.34 31.10 -15.95
C GLU A 145 36.43 30.74 -14.75
N LYS A 146 35.17 31.20 -14.76
CA LYS A 146 34.19 30.87 -13.70
C LYS A 146 33.89 29.38 -13.68
N LYS A 147 33.71 28.72 -14.84
CA LYS A 147 33.53 27.27 -14.96
C LYS A 147 34.73 26.52 -14.38
N ASP A 148 35.95 26.87 -14.82
CA ASP A 148 37.18 26.20 -14.34
C ASP A 148 37.36 26.40 -12.83
N PHE A 149 36.99 27.56 -12.27
CA PHE A 149 37.01 27.82 -10.83
C PHE A 149 36.00 26.92 -10.07
N ILE A 150 34.72 26.83 -10.51
CA ILE A 150 33.73 26.00 -9.89
C ILE A 150 34.15 24.52 -9.93
N LEU A 151 34.62 24.05 -11.09
CA LEU A 151 35.06 22.68 -11.28
C LEU A 151 36.36 22.31 -10.56
N SER A 152 37.08 23.30 -10.04
CA SER A 152 38.26 23.05 -9.18
C SER A 152 37.89 22.73 -7.73
N ARG A 153 36.64 22.96 -7.31
CA ARG A 153 36.21 22.82 -5.93
C ARG A 153 35.68 21.42 -5.65
N LYS A 154 36.36 20.67 -4.76
CA LYS A 154 36.01 19.27 -4.42
C LYS A 154 34.68 19.16 -3.70
N SER A 155 34.27 20.17 -2.91
CA SER A 155 32.99 20.23 -2.23
C SER A 155 31.81 20.45 -3.19
N ILE A 156 32.04 20.82 -4.44
CA ILE A 156 31.01 21.12 -5.43
C ILE A 156 30.92 20.06 -6.51
N VAL A 157 32.07 19.63 -7.01
CA VAL A 157 32.13 18.61 -8.08
C VAL A 157 31.61 17.27 -7.56
N ASN A 158 30.77 16.66 -8.36
CA ASN A 158 30.03 15.45 -8.05
C ASN A 158 29.00 15.59 -6.91
N GLN A 159 28.89 16.77 -6.26
CA GLN A 159 27.84 17.07 -5.29
C GLN A 159 26.73 17.91 -5.96
N LEU A 160 27.08 19.09 -6.44
CA LEU A 160 26.14 20.01 -7.09
C LEU A 160 26.24 19.98 -8.63
N VAL A 161 27.41 19.74 -9.17
CA VAL A 161 27.66 19.68 -10.63
C VAL A 161 28.50 18.44 -10.96
N SER A 162 28.22 17.78 -12.09
CA SER A 162 29.02 16.65 -12.56
C SER A 162 30.40 17.12 -13.08
N GLU A 163 31.41 16.27 -12.98
CA GLU A 163 32.78 16.57 -13.42
C GLU A 163 32.86 16.96 -14.91
N ASP A 164 32.02 16.33 -15.73
CA ASP A 164 31.91 16.63 -17.17
C ASP A 164 30.99 17.81 -17.49
N ALA A 165 30.44 18.46 -16.46
CA ALA A 165 29.54 19.61 -16.57
C ALA A 165 28.24 19.32 -17.38
N THR A 166 27.76 18.10 -17.39
CA THR A 166 26.51 17.73 -18.08
C THR A 166 25.29 17.73 -17.18
N GLU A 167 25.47 17.69 -15.85
CA GLU A 167 24.42 17.63 -14.87
C GLU A 167 24.65 18.63 -13.73
N THR A 168 23.58 19.27 -13.25
CA THR A 168 23.61 20.10 -12.04
C THR A 168 22.30 20.05 -11.28
N TRP A 169 22.35 20.29 -9.97
CA TRP A 169 21.21 20.44 -9.12
C TRP A 169 20.78 21.89 -8.93
N VAL A 170 19.48 22.11 -8.85
CA VAL A 170 18.84 23.28 -8.24
C VAL A 170 18.09 22.78 -7.03
N ILE A 171 18.49 23.19 -5.84
CA ILE A 171 17.97 22.72 -4.55
C ILE A 171 17.33 23.90 -3.84
N LEU A 172 16.07 23.75 -3.46
CA LEU A 172 15.36 24.68 -2.59
C LEU A 172 15.07 23.97 -1.29
N ASP A 173 15.77 24.34 -0.23
CA ASP A 173 15.50 23.86 1.11
C ASP A 173 14.20 24.48 1.63
N LEU A 174 13.48 23.75 2.46
CA LEU A 174 12.17 24.12 2.95
C LEU A 174 12.20 24.31 4.48
N ASN A 175 11.63 25.43 4.94
CA ASN A 175 11.33 25.62 6.36
C ASN A 175 10.34 24.57 6.86
N HIS A 176 10.33 24.32 8.15
CA HIS A 176 9.37 23.37 8.76
C HIS A 176 7.92 23.67 8.38
N TYR A 177 7.19 22.66 7.96
CA TYR A 177 5.78 22.70 7.59
C TYR A 177 5.03 21.49 8.16
N GLU A 178 3.72 21.62 8.30
CA GLU A 178 2.87 20.50 8.69
C GLU A 178 2.68 19.53 7.51
N THR A 179 2.69 18.24 7.77
CA THR A 179 2.58 17.18 6.74
C THR A 179 1.34 17.35 5.82
N GLU A 180 0.23 17.92 6.36
CA GLU A 180 -0.96 18.22 5.53
C GLU A 180 -0.69 19.24 4.40
N GLU A 181 0.39 20.00 4.44
CA GLU A 181 0.75 21.02 3.45
C GLU A 181 1.72 20.51 2.37
N GLN A 182 2.28 19.31 2.56
CA GLN A 182 3.28 18.72 1.69
C GLN A 182 2.84 18.64 0.22
N THR A 183 1.66 18.09 -0.04
CA THR A 183 1.08 18.03 -1.41
C THR A 183 0.83 19.42 -1.99
N TYR A 184 0.50 20.41 -1.14
CA TYR A 184 0.31 21.80 -1.57
C TYR A 184 1.62 22.44 -2.01
N ILE A 185 2.69 22.27 -1.25
CA ILE A 185 4.04 22.75 -1.59
C ILE A 185 4.51 22.09 -2.89
N GLY A 186 4.41 20.76 -2.97
CA GLY A 186 4.79 19.99 -4.15
C GLY A 186 4.08 20.43 -5.43
N LYS A 187 2.81 20.86 -5.32
CA LYS A 187 2.06 21.39 -6.45
C LYS A 187 2.72 22.65 -7.05
N PHE A 188 3.13 23.61 -6.21
CA PHE A 188 3.76 24.83 -6.71
C PHE A 188 5.08 24.50 -7.40
N ALA A 189 5.91 23.67 -6.81
CA ALA A 189 7.16 23.23 -7.41
C ALA A 189 6.93 22.50 -8.75
N TYR A 190 5.97 21.57 -8.78
CA TYR A 190 5.61 20.85 -10.00
C TYR A 190 5.12 21.77 -11.11
N ASP A 191 4.21 22.71 -10.80
CA ASP A 191 3.65 23.64 -11.76
C ASP A 191 4.75 24.54 -12.36
N ILE A 192 5.79 24.89 -11.59
CA ILE A 192 6.95 25.65 -12.07
C ILE A 192 7.81 24.77 -12.99
N VAL A 193 8.28 23.63 -12.50
CA VAL A 193 9.22 22.74 -13.22
C VAL A 193 8.62 22.24 -14.54
N LYS A 194 7.33 21.92 -14.58
CA LYS A 194 6.64 21.42 -15.79
C LYS A 194 6.00 22.53 -16.63
N SER A 195 6.24 23.81 -16.30
CA SER A 195 5.70 24.94 -17.09
C SER A 195 6.27 24.99 -18.50
N ASP A 196 5.52 25.61 -19.44
CA ASP A 196 5.99 25.79 -20.84
C ASP A 196 7.22 26.68 -20.95
N GLU A 197 7.48 27.50 -19.93
CA GLU A 197 8.63 28.41 -19.88
C GLU A 197 9.96 27.65 -19.86
N PHE A 198 10.00 26.49 -19.16
CA PHE A 198 11.22 25.69 -19.02
C PHE A 198 11.28 24.51 -20.00
N LYS A 199 10.45 24.51 -21.05
CA LYS A 199 10.59 23.54 -22.15
C LYS A 199 11.65 23.98 -23.13
N SER A 200 12.72 23.21 -23.26
CA SER A 200 13.83 23.48 -24.15
C SER A 200 14.37 22.21 -24.78
N ASP A 201 14.99 22.34 -25.97
CA ASP A 201 15.75 21.22 -26.57
C ASP A 201 17.22 21.21 -26.08
N LYS A 202 17.65 22.23 -25.32
CA LYS A 202 19.02 22.36 -24.80
C LYS A 202 19.22 21.69 -23.44
N TYR A 203 18.15 21.53 -22.66
CA TYR A 203 18.22 20.94 -21.32
C TYR A 203 16.93 20.19 -20.97
N THR A 204 17.03 19.33 -20.00
CA THR A 204 15.87 18.65 -19.38
C THR A 204 15.85 18.91 -17.88
N LEU A 205 14.64 19.11 -17.33
CA LEU A 205 14.42 19.29 -15.89
C LEU A 205 13.71 18.05 -15.34
N LYS A 206 14.25 17.50 -14.26
CA LYS A 206 13.66 16.37 -13.52
C LYS A 206 13.52 16.75 -12.06
N GLY A 207 12.27 16.84 -11.60
CA GLY A 207 11.97 17.20 -10.22
C GLY A 207 11.98 16.01 -9.29
N THR A 208 12.40 16.21 -8.04
CA THR A 208 12.34 15.26 -6.94
C THR A 208 12.29 16.00 -5.60
N GLY A 209 12.35 15.26 -4.51
CA GLY A 209 12.13 15.75 -3.16
C GLY A 209 10.79 15.26 -2.63
N MET A 210 10.62 15.21 -1.29
CA MET A 210 9.47 14.57 -0.67
C MET A 210 8.17 15.24 -1.12
N ALA A 211 8.03 16.54 -0.96
CA ALA A 211 6.84 17.30 -1.35
C ALA A 211 6.51 17.18 -2.84
N TYR A 212 7.52 17.28 -3.71
CA TYR A 212 7.35 17.18 -5.16
C TYR A 212 6.84 15.80 -5.58
N THR A 213 7.47 14.74 -5.05
CA THR A 213 7.15 13.35 -5.40
C THR A 213 5.76 12.95 -4.87
N GLU A 214 5.38 13.40 -3.67
CA GLU A 214 4.06 13.11 -3.11
C GLU A 214 2.94 13.73 -3.95
N TYR A 215 3.13 14.94 -4.45
CA TYR A 215 2.15 15.54 -5.36
C TYR A 215 1.98 14.74 -6.65
N GLU A 216 3.08 14.28 -7.28
CA GLU A 216 3.01 13.41 -8.45
C GLU A 216 2.34 12.07 -8.14
N GLU A 217 2.64 11.50 -6.97
CA GLU A 217 1.99 10.28 -6.49
C GLU A 217 0.48 10.47 -6.35
N ASP A 218 0.05 11.54 -5.68
CA ASP A 218 -1.38 11.78 -5.43
C ASP A 218 -2.17 11.93 -6.74
N ILE A 219 -1.62 12.63 -7.74
CA ILE A 219 -2.22 12.71 -9.07
C ILE A 219 -2.38 11.32 -9.70
N VAL A 220 -1.32 10.51 -9.67
CA VAL A 220 -1.31 9.21 -10.35
C VAL A 220 -2.19 8.22 -9.61
N THR A 221 -2.08 8.13 -8.29
CA THR A 221 -2.86 7.20 -7.46
C THR A 221 -4.34 7.56 -7.48
N GLY A 222 -4.68 8.85 -7.37
CA GLY A 222 -6.06 9.33 -7.48
C GLY A 222 -6.70 8.97 -8.82
N LYS A 223 -5.98 9.19 -9.92
CA LYS A 223 -6.45 8.82 -11.28
C LYS A 223 -6.58 7.30 -11.45
N GLU A 224 -5.61 6.53 -10.97
CA GLU A 224 -5.65 5.07 -11.02
C GLU A 224 -6.79 4.51 -10.18
N CYS A 225 -6.96 4.95 -8.94
CA CYS A 225 -8.06 4.53 -8.10
C CYS A 225 -9.42 4.85 -8.72
N ALA A 226 -9.62 6.07 -9.19
CA ALA A 226 -10.87 6.46 -9.87
C ALA A 226 -11.13 5.57 -11.09
N THR A 227 -10.12 5.32 -11.91
CA THR A 227 -10.23 4.46 -13.10
C THR A 227 -10.61 3.03 -12.70
N ARG A 228 -9.97 2.45 -11.69
CA ARG A 228 -10.28 1.08 -11.22
C ARG A 228 -11.69 0.99 -10.63
N ILE A 229 -12.12 1.97 -9.86
CA ILE A 229 -13.48 2.03 -9.29
C ILE A 229 -14.52 2.12 -10.42
N ILE A 230 -14.31 2.96 -11.43
CA ILE A 230 -15.22 3.10 -12.57
C ILE A 230 -15.31 1.79 -13.37
N ILE A 231 -14.18 1.16 -13.70
CA ILE A 231 -14.18 -0.12 -14.43
C ILE A 231 -14.86 -1.19 -13.57
N GLY A 232 -14.57 -1.25 -12.28
CA GLY A 232 -15.22 -2.17 -11.34
C GLY A 232 -16.74 -2.00 -11.29
N PHE A 233 -17.20 -0.75 -11.31
CA PHE A 233 -18.63 -0.43 -11.38
C PHE A 233 -19.30 -1.00 -12.66
N PHE A 234 -18.65 -0.86 -13.82
CA PHE A 234 -19.14 -1.46 -15.05
C PHE A 234 -19.14 -2.99 -15.00
N ILE A 235 -18.12 -3.62 -14.43
CA ILE A 235 -18.06 -5.07 -14.23
C ILE A 235 -19.17 -5.53 -13.28
N MET A 236 -19.45 -4.77 -12.20
CA MET A 236 -20.57 -5.03 -11.30
C MET A 236 -21.91 -5.05 -12.07
N ILE A 237 -22.16 -4.03 -12.91
CA ILE A 237 -23.34 -3.97 -13.77
C ILE A 237 -23.40 -5.19 -14.69
N LEU A 238 -22.31 -5.52 -15.35
CA LEU A 238 -22.23 -6.67 -16.27
C LEU A 238 -22.54 -7.99 -15.55
N CYS A 239 -21.96 -8.22 -14.38
CA CYS A 239 -22.24 -9.40 -13.57
C CYS A 239 -23.73 -9.49 -13.17
N LEU A 240 -24.32 -8.40 -12.71
CA LEU A 240 -25.74 -8.34 -12.37
C LEU A 240 -26.62 -8.61 -13.59
N LEU A 241 -26.31 -8.06 -14.77
CA LEU A 241 -27.03 -8.33 -16.02
C LEU A 241 -26.94 -9.81 -16.42
N LEU A 242 -25.79 -10.41 -16.33
CA LEU A 242 -25.57 -11.81 -16.73
C LEU A 242 -26.32 -12.79 -15.80
N PHE A 243 -26.28 -12.55 -14.49
CA PHE A 243 -26.77 -13.52 -13.51
C PHE A 243 -28.17 -13.22 -13.02
N VAL A 244 -28.55 -11.95 -12.88
CA VAL A 244 -29.87 -11.59 -12.32
C VAL A 244 -30.94 -11.43 -13.39
N ARG A 245 -30.63 -10.89 -14.56
CA ARG A 245 -31.54 -10.77 -15.72
C ARG A 245 -32.91 -10.14 -15.42
N SER A 246 -32.97 -9.14 -14.53
CA SER A 246 -34.18 -8.37 -14.27
C SER A 246 -33.86 -6.94 -13.86
N LEU A 247 -34.68 -5.96 -14.32
CA LEU A 247 -34.41 -4.54 -14.07
C LEU A 247 -34.34 -4.19 -12.56
N ARG A 248 -35.27 -4.72 -11.76
CA ARG A 248 -35.24 -4.51 -10.29
C ARG A 248 -34.04 -5.19 -9.64
N GLY A 249 -33.69 -6.37 -10.10
CA GLY A 249 -32.54 -7.10 -9.62
C GLY A 249 -31.20 -6.51 -10.09
N LEU A 250 -31.21 -5.57 -11.03
CA LEU A 250 -30.07 -4.78 -11.44
C LEU A 250 -29.98 -3.47 -10.64
N ILE A 251 -31.03 -2.66 -10.65
CA ILE A 251 -31.00 -1.29 -10.09
C ILE A 251 -30.88 -1.31 -8.56
N VAL A 252 -31.63 -2.18 -7.87
CA VAL A 252 -31.66 -2.16 -6.40
C VAL A 252 -30.33 -2.55 -5.77
N PRO A 253 -29.62 -3.61 -6.22
CA PRO A 253 -28.26 -3.89 -5.74
C PRO A 253 -27.28 -2.75 -5.99
N ILE A 254 -27.33 -2.09 -7.16
CA ILE A 254 -26.47 -0.95 -7.47
C ILE A 254 -26.71 0.18 -6.47
N ILE A 255 -27.98 0.56 -6.23
CA ILE A 255 -28.32 1.60 -5.24
C ILE A 255 -27.83 1.19 -3.85
N ALA A 256 -28.06 -0.06 -3.43
CA ALA A 256 -27.65 -0.54 -2.11
C ALA A 256 -26.12 -0.49 -1.93
N THR A 257 -25.38 -0.87 -2.97
CA THR A 257 -23.91 -0.86 -2.96
C THR A 257 -23.36 0.56 -2.86
N VAL A 258 -23.81 1.43 -3.78
CA VAL A 258 -23.34 2.82 -3.82
C VAL A 258 -23.72 3.55 -2.54
N ALA A 259 -24.96 3.41 -2.07
CA ALA A 259 -25.41 4.03 -0.83
C ALA A 259 -24.62 3.53 0.40
N GLY A 260 -24.31 2.23 0.46
CA GLY A 260 -23.48 1.66 1.53
C GLY A 260 -22.06 2.22 1.54
N ILE A 261 -21.39 2.26 0.38
CA ILE A 261 -20.02 2.79 0.23
C ILE A 261 -19.98 4.29 0.56
N VAL A 262 -20.89 5.08 -0.03
CA VAL A 262 -21.01 6.53 0.23
C VAL A 262 -21.24 6.82 1.71
N SER A 263 -22.07 6.01 2.38
CA SER A 263 -22.33 6.19 3.81
C SER A 263 -21.06 5.98 4.63
N VAL A 264 -20.30 4.90 4.37
CA VAL A 264 -19.08 4.60 5.14
C VAL A 264 -18.01 5.66 4.89
N MET A 265 -17.73 6.00 3.63
CA MET A 265 -16.74 7.03 3.28
C MET A 265 -17.12 8.40 3.87
N GLY A 266 -18.38 8.78 3.79
CA GLY A 266 -18.83 10.04 4.36
C GLY A 266 -18.80 10.06 5.89
N TYR A 267 -19.12 8.95 6.56
CA TYR A 267 -18.99 8.88 8.02
C TYR A 267 -17.53 8.93 8.46
N SER A 268 -16.61 8.23 7.78
CA SER A 268 -15.18 8.33 8.08
C SER A 268 -14.69 9.78 7.98
N SER A 269 -15.13 10.51 6.96
CA SER A 269 -14.81 11.94 6.79
C SER A 269 -15.40 12.84 7.89
N TRP A 270 -16.61 12.54 8.40
CA TRP A 270 -17.19 13.24 9.54
C TRP A 270 -16.38 13.06 10.82
N PHE A 271 -15.75 11.90 10.99
CA PHE A 271 -14.87 11.61 12.13
C PHE A 271 -13.43 12.08 11.90
N GLY A 272 -13.15 12.82 10.84
CA GLY A 272 -11.81 13.33 10.55
C GLY A 272 -10.81 12.26 10.09
N VAL A 273 -11.29 11.07 9.71
CA VAL A 273 -10.42 9.99 9.22
C VAL A 273 -10.09 10.27 7.76
N ALA A 274 -8.85 10.64 7.49
CA ALA A 274 -8.34 10.80 6.14
C ALA A 274 -8.22 9.44 5.42
N ALA A 275 -8.37 9.44 4.11
CA ALA A 275 -8.30 8.25 3.29
C ALA A 275 -6.90 8.11 2.66
N ASN A 276 -6.32 6.92 2.73
CA ASN A 276 -5.14 6.63 1.94
C ASN A 276 -5.52 6.47 0.47
N SER A 277 -5.01 7.34 -0.42
CA SER A 277 -5.40 7.39 -1.83
C SER A 277 -4.95 6.14 -2.59
N THR A 278 -3.79 5.60 -2.26
CA THR A 278 -3.19 4.41 -2.88
C THR A 278 -4.01 3.14 -2.62
N MET A 279 -4.60 3.04 -1.42
CA MET A 279 -5.37 1.86 -1.01
C MET A 279 -6.89 2.00 -1.18
N LEU A 280 -7.40 3.17 -1.55
CA LEU A 280 -8.83 3.50 -1.59
C LEU A 280 -9.65 2.56 -2.50
N ALA A 281 -9.07 2.10 -3.61
CA ALA A 281 -9.78 1.22 -4.54
C ALA A 281 -10.10 -0.15 -3.95
N LEU A 282 -9.29 -0.69 -3.04
CA LEU A 282 -9.45 -2.03 -2.47
C LEU A 282 -10.76 -2.18 -1.67
N PRO A 283 -11.07 -1.34 -0.66
CA PRO A 283 -12.34 -1.42 0.08
C PRO A 283 -13.58 -1.27 -0.81
N VAL A 284 -13.51 -0.36 -1.78
CA VAL A 284 -14.63 -0.06 -2.68
C VAL A 284 -14.92 -1.25 -3.59
N LEU A 285 -13.91 -1.83 -4.24
CA LEU A 285 -14.08 -2.99 -5.12
C LEU A 285 -14.49 -4.25 -4.35
N LEU A 286 -13.95 -4.45 -3.14
CA LEU A 286 -14.39 -5.53 -2.26
C LEU A 286 -15.87 -5.41 -1.90
N GLY A 287 -16.31 -4.22 -1.49
CA GLY A 287 -17.71 -3.94 -1.19
C GLY A 287 -18.65 -4.16 -2.38
N MET A 288 -18.24 -3.73 -3.59
CA MET A 288 -18.99 -4.00 -4.82
C MET A 288 -19.11 -5.50 -5.10
N ALA A 289 -18.01 -6.25 -5.00
CA ALA A 289 -17.97 -7.67 -5.28
C ALA A 289 -18.89 -8.48 -4.33
N LEU A 290 -18.77 -8.25 -3.03
CA LEU A 290 -19.56 -8.91 -2.01
C LEU A 290 -21.05 -8.56 -2.09
N SER A 291 -21.36 -7.28 -2.35
CA SER A 291 -22.75 -6.84 -2.52
C SER A 291 -23.45 -7.54 -3.69
N VAL A 292 -22.75 -7.77 -4.80
CA VAL A 292 -23.27 -8.56 -5.93
C VAL A 292 -23.55 -10.00 -5.49
N GLY A 293 -22.62 -10.61 -4.76
CA GLY A 293 -22.79 -11.97 -4.21
C GLY A 293 -24.05 -12.08 -3.34
N TYR A 294 -24.15 -11.22 -2.32
CA TYR A 294 -25.32 -11.19 -1.42
C TYR A 294 -26.65 -10.99 -2.17
N SER A 295 -26.62 -10.08 -3.14
CA SER A 295 -27.80 -9.76 -3.96
C SER A 295 -28.27 -10.94 -4.79
N ILE A 296 -27.33 -11.67 -5.41
CA ILE A 296 -27.64 -12.82 -6.28
C ILE A 296 -28.22 -13.97 -5.43
N HIS A 297 -27.63 -14.25 -4.27
CA HIS A 297 -28.16 -15.29 -3.37
C HIS A 297 -29.62 -14.98 -2.98
N TYR A 298 -29.88 -13.76 -2.50
CA TYR A 298 -31.22 -13.36 -2.10
C TYR A 298 -32.23 -13.40 -3.27
N ILE A 299 -31.87 -12.83 -4.43
CA ILE A 299 -32.77 -12.72 -5.58
C ILE A 299 -33.06 -14.10 -6.17
N ASN A 300 -32.12 -15.02 -6.18
CA ASN A 300 -32.33 -16.39 -6.67
C ASN A 300 -33.32 -17.13 -5.75
N GLU A 301 -33.17 -17.01 -4.44
CA GLU A 301 -34.08 -17.62 -3.49
C GLU A 301 -35.50 -17.05 -3.56
N PHE A 302 -35.59 -15.70 -3.65
CA PHE A 302 -36.89 -15.05 -3.90
C PHE A 302 -37.55 -15.56 -5.19
N ARG A 303 -36.80 -15.74 -6.27
CA ARG A 303 -37.34 -16.25 -7.55
C ARG A 303 -37.83 -17.68 -7.44
N LEU A 304 -37.10 -18.53 -6.73
CA LEU A 304 -37.49 -19.92 -6.48
C LEU A 304 -38.86 -19.97 -5.80
N HIS A 305 -39.00 -19.27 -4.68
CA HIS A 305 -40.25 -19.23 -3.94
C HIS A 305 -41.40 -18.53 -4.70
N PHE A 306 -41.11 -17.47 -5.44
CA PHE A 306 -42.12 -16.74 -6.18
C PHE A 306 -42.65 -17.54 -7.37
N ARG A 307 -41.84 -18.39 -7.97
CA ARG A 307 -42.31 -19.32 -9.03
C ARG A 307 -43.23 -20.38 -8.48
N THR A 308 -43.05 -20.83 -7.24
CA THR A 308 -43.86 -21.89 -6.64
C THR A 308 -45.10 -21.35 -5.96
N THR A 309 -45.06 -20.23 -5.27
CA THR A 309 -46.16 -19.68 -4.48
C THR A 309 -47.00 -18.63 -5.21
N GLY A 310 -46.40 -17.90 -6.14
CA GLY A 310 -47.02 -16.74 -6.81
C GLY A 310 -47.28 -15.53 -5.92
N LYS A 311 -47.07 -15.67 -4.61
CA LYS A 311 -47.28 -14.61 -3.63
C LYS A 311 -45.95 -13.92 -3.29
N ARG A 312 -45.88 -12.61 -3.55
CA ARG A 312 -44.66 -11.83 -3.32
C ARG A 312 -44.31 -11.74 -1.87
N TYR A 313 -45.25 -11.42 -0.99
CA TYR A 313 -45.04 -11.30 0.43
C TYR A 313 -44.39 -12.57 1.04
N ASP A 314 -45.05 -13.71 0.81
CA ASP A 314 -44.59 -14.98 1.35
C ASP A 314 -43.19 -15.36 0.80
N SER A 315 -42.95 -15.08 -0.49
CA SER A 315 -41.68 -15.37 -1.16
C SER A 315 -40.53 -14.50 -0.66
N VAL A 316 -40.80 -13.23 -0.37
CA VAL A 316 -39.80 -12.32 0.20
C VAL A 316 -39.44 -12.72 1.62
N VAL A 317 -40.44 -12.98 2.47
CA VAL A 317 -40.20 -13.41 3.87
C VAL A 317 -39.44 -14.72 3.91
N LYS A 318 -39.78 -15.65 3.01
CA LYS A 318 -39.12 -16.96 2.93
C LYS A 318 -37.65 -16.81 2.47
N ALA A 319 -37.40 -15.97 1.46
CA ALA A 319 -36.05 -15.68 1.01
C ALA A 319 -35.19 -15.05 2.12
N VAL A 320 -35.71 -14.05 2.86
CA VAL A 320 -34.99 -13.48 4.02
C VAL A 320 -34.73 -14.55 5.10
N GLN A 321 -35.69 -15.43 5.34
CA GLN A 321 -35.55 -16.50 6.32
C GLN A 321 -34.41 -17.45 5.98
N GLU A 322 -34.26 -17.84 4.71
CA GLU A 322 -33.32 -18.87 4.27
C GLU A 322 -31.92 -18.31 3.96
N THR A 323 -31.85 -17.07 3.49
CA THR A 323 -30.55 -16.44 3.12
C THR A 323 -29.96 -15.53 4.21
N GLY A 324 -30.79 -14.99 5.11
CA GLY A 324 -30.36 -13.96 6.05
C GLY A 324 -29.24 -14.42 6.99
N TRP A 325 -29.39 -15.58 7.59
CA TRP A 325 -28.38 -16.13 8.50
C TRP A 325 -27.06 -16.51 7.78
N PRO A 326 -27.10 -17.30 6.71
CA PRO A 326 -25.87 -17.66 6.00
C PRO A 326 -25.07 -16.42 5.55
N ILE A 327 -25.71 -15.43 4.92
CA ILE A 327 -25.04 -14.21 4.47
C ILE A 327 -24.50 -13.39 5.65
N LEU A 328 -25.24 -13.25 6.77
CA LEU A 328 -24.75 -12.56 7.97
C LEU A 328 -23.47 -13.23 8.51
N PHE A 329 -23.44 -14.54 8.49
CA PHE A 329 -22.28 -15.28 8.98
C PHE A 329 -21.03 -15.03 8.11
N THR A 330 -21.21 -15.03 6.79
CA THR A 330 -20.17 -14.65 5.82
C THR A 330 -19.66 -13.23 6.08
N VAL A 331 -20.57 -12.28 6.28
CA VAL A 331 -20.23 -10.90 6.60
C VAL A 331 -19.35 -10.81 7.84
N ILE A 332 -19.73 -11.51 8.92
CA ILE A 332 -18.97 -11.48 10.18
C ILE A 332 -17.59 -12.12 10.02
N THR A 333 -17.45 -13.22 9.27
CA THR A 333 -16.13 -13.85 9.02
C THR A 333 -15.24 -12.95 8.18
N THR A 334 -15.76 -12.31 7.13
CA THR A 334 -15.01 -11.36 6.32
C THR A 334 -14.64 -10.11 7.12
N MET A 335 -15.57 -9.55 7.91
CA MET A 335 -15.25 -8.43 8.80
C MET A 335 -14.15 -8.78 9.80
N ALA A 336 -14.22 -9.96 10.43
CA ALA A 336 -13.21 -10.40 11.39
C ALA A 336 -11.83 -10.50 10.76
N SER A 337 -11.76 -10.97 9.52
CA SER A 337 -10.53 -11.01 8.73
C SER A 337 -10.01 -9.59 8.43
N MET A 338 -10.87 -8.65 8.03
CA MET A 338 -10.45 -7.27 7.77
C MET A 338 -10.01 -6.54 9.06
N ILE A 339 -10.74 -6.73 10.16
CA ILE A 339 -10.39 -6.15 11.47
C ILE A 339 -9.02 -6.65 11.96
N SER A 340 -8.55 -7.82 11.50
CA SER A 340 -7.22 -8.31 11.89
C SER A 340 -6.09 -7.35 11.49
N PHE A 341 -6.26 -6.54 10.43
CA PHE A 341 -5.28 -5.52 10.05
C PHE A 341 -5.10 -4.44 11.12
N MET A 342 -6.11 -4.18 11.94
CA MET A 342 -5.97 -3.24 13.06
C MET A 342 -4.94 -3.70 14.12
N THR A 343 -4.50 -4.96 14.06
CA THR A 343 -3.47 -5.49 14.97
C THR A 343 -2.05 -5.27 14.45
N VAL A 344 -1.87 -4.75 13.25
CA VAL A 344 -0.57 -4.56 12.58
C VAL A 344 -0.04 -3.24 13.08
N GLY A 345 0.12 -2.49 13.59
CA GLY A 345 0.78 -1.27 14.08
C GLY A 345 1.00 -0.18 13.00
N ILE A 346 0.50 -0.35 11.79
CA ILE A 346 0.67 0.56 10.65
C ILE A 346 -0.65 1.29 10.39
N GLY A 347 -0.62 2.62 10.29
CA GLY A 347 -1.79 3.47 10.18
C GLY A 347 -2.68 3.14 9.00
N GLU A 348 -2.10 3.03 7.81
CA GLU A 348 -2.80 2.75 6.56
C GLU A 348 -3.49 1.38 6.58
N LEU A 349 -2.85 0.37 7.18
CA LEU A 349 -3.44 -0.97 7.30
C LEU A 349 -4.59 -0.98 8.32
N LYS A 350 -4.46 -0.23 9.42
CA LYS A 350 -5.58 -0.01 10.36
C LYS A 350 -6.77 0.63 9.63
N TRP A 351 -6.48 1.63 8.78
CA TRP A 351 -7.49 2.29 7.96
C TRP A 351 -8.16 1.31 6.99
N VAL A 352 -7.37 0.59 6.18
CA VAL A 352 -7.91 -0.42 5.24
C VAL A 352 -8.78 -1.44 5.95
N GLY A 353 -8.29 -1.98 7.07
CA GLY A 353 -9.02 -2.96 7.87
C GLY A 353 -10.37 -2.45 8.37
N GLY A 354 -10.37 -1.25 8.96
CA GLY A 354 -11.57 -0.59 9.49
C GLY A 354 -12.58 -0.23 8.39
N ILE A 355 -12.11 0.37 7.30
CA ILE A 355 -12.97 0.78 6.17
C ILE A 355 -13.51 -0.45 5.42
N CYS A 356 -12.68 -1.46 5.13
CA CYS A 356 -13.15 -2.71 4.51
C CYS A 356 -14.23 -3.38 5.36
N ALA A 357 -14.01 -3.56 6.66
CA ALA A 357 -15.00 -4.15 7.57
C ALA A 357 -16.30 -3.34 7.60
N SER A 358 -16.20 -2.01 7.66
CA SER A 358 -17.34 -1.11 7.66
C SER A 358 -18.13 -1.16 6.36
N ILE A 359 -17.47 -1.18 5.20
CA ILE A 359 -18.11 -1.30 3.88
C ILE A 359 -18.78 -2.66 3.73
N VAL A 360 -18.13 -3.76 4.15
CA VAL A 360 -18.72 -5.11 4.12
C VAL A 360 -20.00 -5.15 4.94
N PHE A 361 -20.00 -4.60 6.14
CA PHE A 361 -21.19 -4.52 6.98
C PHE A 361 -22.28 -3.61 6.40
N ALA A 362 -21.91 -2.42 5.96
CA ALA A 362 -22.87 -1.46 5.40
C ALA A 362 -23.53 -2.00 4.14
N THR A 363 -22.76 -2.54 3.19
CA THR A 363 -23.30 -3.13 1.97
C THR A 363 -24.25 -4.29 2.26
N TYR A 364 -23.91 -5.18 3.22
CA TYR A 364 -24.84 -6.21 3.70
C TYR A 364 -26.12 -5.60 4.25
N ALA A 365 -26.02 -4.63 5.18
CA ALA A 365 -27.18 -4.01 5.81
C ALA A 365 -28.11 -3.35 4.78
N TYR A 366 -27.53 -2.65 3.79
CA TYR A 366 -28.31 -2.01 2.73
C TYR A 366 -28.94 -3.06 1.79
N VAL A 367 -28.21 -4.12 1.44
CA VAL A 367 -28.74 -5.20 0.58
C VAL A 367 -29.90 -5.94 1.27
N ILE A 368 -29.72 -6.38 2.54
CA ILE A 368 -30.75 -7.15 3.27
C ILE A 368 -31.99 -6.32 3.59
N ILE A 369 -31.88 -4.99 3.55
CA ILE A 369 -33.02 -4.09 3.75
C ILE A 369 -33.67 -3.72 2.41
N LEU A 370 -32.90 -3.20 1.45
CA LEU A 370 -33.46 -2.64 0.23
C LEU A 370 -34.01 -3.69 -0.73
N ILE A 371 -33.29 -4.81 -0.93
CA ILE A 371 -33.73 -5.82 -1.91
C ILE A 371 -35.08 -6.44 -1.52
N PRO A 372 -35.31 -6.90 -0.29
CA PRO A 372 -36.62 -7.41 0.13
C PRO A 372 -37.74 -6.41 -0.04
N ILE A 373 -37.52 -5.15 0.38
CA ILE A 373 -38.53 -4.09 0.25
C ILE A 373 -38.89 -3.89 -1.21
N PHE A 374 -37.90 -3.69 -2.10
CA PHE A 374 -38.21 -3.46 -3.51
C PHE A 374 -38.76 -4.68 -4.23
N MET A 375 -38.39 -5.91 -3.84
CA MET A 375 -39.00 -7.14 -4.37
C MET A 375 -40.43 -7.38 -3.87
N SER A 376 -40.82 -6.80 -2.72
CA SER A 376 -42.19 -6.86 -2.23
C SER A 376 -43.20 -6.07 -3.04
N PHE A 377 -42.74 -5.04 -3.79
CA PHE A 377 -43.62 -4.23 -4.65
C PHE A 377 -44.02 -4.99 -5.92
N GLY A 378 -45.32 -4.91 -6.27
CA GLY A 378 -45.85 -5.47 -7.50
C GLY A 378 -47.04 -6.40 -7.24
N LYS A 379 -47.64 -6.90 -8.32
CA LYS A 379 -48.82 -7.77 -8.24
C LYS A 379 -48.41 -9.23 -8.02
N ASP A 380 -49.22 -9.95 -7.27
CA ASP A 380 -49.11 -11.42 -7.17
C ASP A 380 -49.46 -12.05 -8.52
N LYS A 381 -48.84 -13.20 -8.80
CA LYS A 381 -49.23 -13.98 -10.00
C LYS A 381 -50.33 -14.97 -9.63
N LYS A 382 -51.38 -14.99 -10.43
CA LYS A 382 -52.33 -16.11 -10.41
C LYS A 382 -51.60 -17.33 -10.96
N ILE A 383 -51.37 -18.31 -10.11
CA ILE A 383 -50.70 -19.54 -10.51
C ILE A 383 -51.77 -20.46 -11.06
N ASP A 384 -51.59 -20.92 -12.25
CA ASP A 384 -52.39 -21.99 -12.83
C ASP A 384 -52.08 -23.28 -12.05
N LYS A 385 -53.12 -23.86 -11.39
CA LYS A 385 -52.96 -25.09 -10.60
C LYS A 385 -52.32 -26.21 -11.41
N ALA A 386 -52.62 -26.27 -12.72
CA ALA A 386 -51.99 -27.22 -13.61
C ALA A 386 -50.47 -26.97 -13.84
N ALA A 387 -50.01 -25.70 -13.73
CA ALA A 387 -48.62 -25.37 -13.78
C ALA A 387 -47.86 -25.70 -12.46
N VAL A 388 -48.54 -25.53 -11.34
CA VAL A 388 -48.00 -25.98 -10.02
C VAL A 388 -47.91 -27.49 -9.90
N GLU A 389 -48.96 -28.18 -10.39
CA GLU A 389 -48.97 -29.63 -10.45
C GLU A 389 -47.86 -30.16 -11.38
N LYS A 390 -47.66 -29.50 -12.55
CA LYS A 390 -46.51 -29.77 -13.43
C LYS A 390 -45.15 -29.44 -12.81
N ILE A 391 -45.09 -28.45 -11.93
CA ILE A 391 -43.84 -28.13 -11.18
C ILE A 391 -43.69 -29.14 -10.03
N ARG A 392 -44.75 -29.48 -9.30
CA ARG A 392 -44.75 -30.54 -8.29
C ARG A 392 -44.57 -31.92 -8.89
N GLU A 393 -45.15 -32.19 -10.03
CA GLU A 393 -44.88 -33.42 -10.81
C GLU A 393 -43.43 -33.41 -11.35
N LYS A 394 -42.88 -32.24 -11.67
CA LYS A 394 -41.42 -32.11 -11.96
C LYS A 394 -40.55 -32.17 -10.72
N GLU A 395 -41.02 -31.76 -9.55
CA GLU A 395 -40.33 -31.97 -8.28
C GLU A 395 -40.49 -33.41 -7.75
N ASN A 396 -41.61 -34.11 -8.09
CA ASN A 396 -41.86 -35.50 -7.76
C ASN A 396 -41.57 -36.49 -8.91
N ALA A 397 -41.58 -36.05 -10.18
CA ALA A 397 -41.01 -36.82 -11.29
C ALA A 397 -39.49 -36.64 -11.29
N GLU A 398 -38.74 -37.69 -11.61
CA GLU A 398 -37.30 -37.69 -11.72
C GLU A 398 -36.80 -36.37 -12.30
N TYR A 399 -36.16 -35.60 -11.43
CA TYR A 399 -35.52 -34.32 -11.81
C TYR A 399 -34.63 -34.55 -13.05
N VAL A 400 -34.97 -33.91 -14.16
CA VAL A 400 -34.15 -33.99 -15.38
C VAL A 400 -33.01 -32.98 -15.21
N PRO A 401 -31.84 -33.43 -14.82
CA PRO A 401 -30.70 -32.58 -14.56
C PRO A 401 -30.26 -31.83 -15.85
N THR A 402 -30.06 -30.52 -15.76
CA THR A 402 -29.44 -29.73 -16.84
C THR A 402 -28.04 -30.27 -17.15
N LYS A 403 -27.45 -29.87 -18.26
CA LYS A 403 -26.03 -30.25 -18.57
C LYS A 403 -25.09 -29.84 -17.46
N ALA A 404 -25.31 -28.66 -16.86
CA ALA A 404 -24.50 -28.18 -15.74
C ALA A 404 -24.72 -29.03 -14.48
N ASP A 405 -25.96 -29.37 -14.15
CA ASP A 405 -26.28 -30.19 -12.99
C ASP A 405 -25.62 -31.56 -13.10
N ARG A 406 -25.68 -32.19 -14.29
CA ARG A 406 -25.00 -33.49 -14.56
C ARG A 406 -23.49 -33.39 -14.41
N PHE A 407 -22.89 -32.23 -14.84
CA PHE A 407 -21.46 -32.00 -14.65
C PHE A 407 -21.10 -31.96 -13.17
N PHE A 408 -21.82 -31.19 -12.36
CA PHE A 408 -21.56 -31.07 -10.93
C PHE A 408 -21.86 -32.40 -10.18
N GLU A 409 -22.94 -33.12 -10.51
CA GLU A 409 -23.21 -34.43 -9.94
C GLU A 409 -22.07 -35.42 -10.23
N ASN A 410 -21.60 -35.44 -11.47
CA ASN A 410 -20.48 -36.29 -11.87
C ASN A 410 -19.17 -35.89 -11.18
N LEU A 411 -18.96 -34.59 -10.98
CA LEU A 411 -17.81 -34.06 -10.23
C LEU A 411 -17.83 -34.56 -8.78
N GLY A 412 -19.00 -34.48 -8.11
CA GLY A 412 -19.15 -34.97 -6.73
C GLY A 412 -18.87 -36.47 -6.59
N LEU A 413 -19.38 -37.26 -7.52
CA LEU A 413 -19.14 -38.72 -7.55
C LEU A 413 -17.66 -39.04 -7.88
N TRP A 414 -17.04 -38.29 -8.79
CA TRP A 414 -15.64 -38.44 -9.15
C TRP A 414 -14.74 -38.12 -7.95
N VAL A 415 -15.01 -37.05 -7.23
CA VAL A 415 -14.26 -36.64 -6.05
C VAL A 415 -14.35 -37.70 -4.95
N ALA A 416 -15.54 -38.24 -4.68
CA ALA A 416 -15.71 -39.31 -3.72
C ALA A 416 -14.95 -40.58 -4.10
N LYS A 417 -14.94 -40.94 -5.42
CA LYS A 417 -14.24 -42.12 -5.95
C LYS A 417 -12.71 -41.96 -5.92
N LYS A 418 -12.19 -40.77 -6.25
CA LYS A 418 -10.76 -40.46 -6.35
C LYS A 418 -10.15 -39.82 -5.10
N ARG A 419 -10.82 -39.92 -3.95
CA ARG A 419 -10.46 -39.22 -2.71
C ARG A 419 -8.98 -39.30 -2.29
N TRP A 420 -8.36 -40.48 -2.35
CA TRP A 420 -6.97 -40.67 -1.97
C TRP A 420 -5.98 -40.04 -2.94
N TRP A 421 -6.32 -40.00 -4.24
CA TRP A 421 -5.54 -39.27 -5.23
C TRP A 421 -5.59 -37.77 -4.98
N ILE A 422 -6.77 -37.26 -4.63
CA ILE A 422 -6.97 -35.83 -4.30
C ILE A 422 -6.15 -35.45 -3.05
N VAL A 423 -6.22 -36.26 -1.99
CA VAL A 423 -5.39 -36.03 -0.79
C VAL A 423 -3.90 -36.07 -1.15
N GLY A 424 -3.45 -37.06 -1.90
CA GLY A 424 -2.05 -37.18 -2.31
C GLY A 424 -1.55 -35.98 -3.11
N ILE A 425 -2.33 -35.53 -4.10
CA ILE A 425 -2.01 -34.34 -4.91
C ILE A 425 -2.01 -33.08 -4.04
N SER A 426 -3.03 -32.90 -3.18
CA SER A 426 -3.10 -31.73 -2.28
C SER A 426 -1.91 -31.70 -1.32
N CYS A 427 -1.54 -32.83 -0.74
CA CYS A 427 -0.34 -32.92 0.12
C CYS A 427 0.94 -32.62 -0.66
N ALA A 428 1.06 -33.12 -1.89
CA ALA A 428 2.23 -32.86 -2.75
C ALA A 428 2.34 -31.36 -3.09
N ILE A 429 1.21 -30.69 -3.40
CA ILE A 429 1.17 -29.24 -3.66
C ILE A 429 1.58 -28.46 -2.38
N ILE A 430 1.04 -28.81 -1.22
CA ILE A 430 1.39 -28.16 0.03
C ILE A 430 2.88 -28.34 0.34
N VAL A 431 3.43 -29.54 0.22
CA VAL A 431 4.85 -29.81 0.44
C VAL A 431 5.74 -29.05 -0.55
N ALA A 432 5.34 -29.00 -1.84
CA ALA A 432 6.05 -28.21 -2.84
C ALA A 432 5.95 -26.69 -2.61
N SER A 433 4.93 -26.23 -1.89
CA SER A 433 4.72 -24.83 -1.56
C SER A 433 5.63 -24.33 -0.41
N ILE A 434 6.00 -25.19 0.51
CA ILE A 434 6.81 -24.81 1.69
C ILE A 434 8.14 -24.11 1.32
N PRO A 435 8.98 -24.64 0.40
CA PRO A 435 10.22 -23.95 0.02
C PRO A 435 9.97 -22.58 -0.64
N GLY A 436 8.83 -22.39 -1.30
CA GLY A 436 8.45 -21.11 -1.90
C GLY A 436 8.19 -20.05 -0.83
N ILE A 437 7.51 -20.41 0.27
CA ILE A 437 7.22 -19.48 1.37
C ILE A 437 8.51 -18.94 2.00
N PHE A 438 9.53 -19.77 2.17
CA PHE A 438 10.82 -19.33 2.70
C PHE A 438 11.64 -18.44 1.74
N LYS A 439 11.19 -18.29 0.50
CA LYS A 439 11.80 -17.39 -0.51
C LYS A 439 11.06 -16.06 -0.64
N ILE A 440 10.03 -15.82 0.14
CA ILE A 440 9.34 -14.53 0.12
C ILE A 440 10.33 -13.46 0.61
N THR A 441 10.50 -12.44 -0.21
CA THR A 441 11.24 -11.23 0.15
C THR A 441 10.25 -10.17 0.62
N VAL A 442 10.60 -9.44 1.66
CA VAL A 442 9.87 -8.25 2.08
C VAL A 442 10.60 -7.06 1.49
N ASN A 443 9.91 -6.18 0.82
CA ASN A 443 10.53 -5.06 0.14
C ASN A 443 9.59 -3.85 0.13
N MET A 444 10.01 -2.77 0.76
CA MET A 444 9.33 -1.49 0.81
C MET A 444 9.88 -0.48 -0.21
N ASP A 445 10.60 -0.96 -1.23
CA ASP A 445 11.05 -0.09 -2.31
C ASP A 445 9.85 0.60 -2.99
N TYR A 446 9.78 1.92 -2.79
CA TYR A 446 8.73 2.77 -3.32
C TYR A 446 8.61 2.69 -4.85
N MET A 447 9.75 2.70 -5.56
CA MET A 447 9.74 2.63 -7.03
C MET A 447 9.24 1.26 -7.55
N GLU A 448 9.54 0.17 -6.82
CA GLU A 448 9.00 -1.15 -7.15
C GLU A 448 7.50 -1.25 -6.83
N MET A 449 7.08 -0.65 -5.72
CA MET A 449 5.69 -0.66 -5.27
C MET A 449 4.81 0.13 -6.24
N MET A 450 5.22 1.33 -6.62
CA MET A 450 4.51 2.16 -7.61
C MET A 450 4.58 1.55 -9.01
N GLY A 451 5.75 1.13 -9.44
CA GLY A 451 5.96 0.41 -10.72
C GLY A 451 6.57 1.27 -11.81
N LYS A 452 7.58 0.71 -12.45
CA LYS A 452 8.41 1.35 -13.51
C LYS A 452 7.65 1.75 -14.79
N LYS A 453 6.35 1.49 -14.90
CA LYS A 453 5.53 1.93 -16.04
C LYS A 453 4.99 3.34 -15.85
N ILE A 454 4.99 3.84 -14.63
CA ILE A 454 4.48 5.17 -14.28
C ILE A 454 5.51 6.23 -14.71
N PRO A 455 5.08 7.32 -15.34
CA PRO A 455 6.02 8.33 -15.89
C PRO A 455 6.96 8.92 -14.84
N TYR A 456 6.45 9.37 -13.69
CA TYR A 456 7.29 9.98 -12.66
C TYR A 456 8.26 8.95 -12.03
N VAL A 457 7.85 7.69 -11.87
CA VAL A 457 8.75 6.62 -11.38
C VAL A 457 9.90 6.39 -12.35
N ARG A 458 9.67 6.53 -13.67
CA ARG A 458 10.75 6.49 -14.66
C ARG A 458 11.65 7.72 -14.56
N GLU A 459 11.09 8.88 -14.24
CA GLU A 459 11.85 10.09 -14.00
C GLU A 459 12.75 9.92 -12.76
N LEU A 460 12.21 9.44 -11.63
CA LEU A 460 12.99 9.10 -10.45
C LEU A 460 14.08 8.06 -10.73
N GLN A 461 13.76 7.01 -11.52
CA GLN A 461 14.78 6.04 -11.92
C GLN A 461 15.86 6.68 -12.77
N SER A 462 15.52 7.62 -13.67
CA SER A 462 16.51 8.31 -14.48
C SER A 462 17.37 9.28 -13.68
N ILE A 463 16.83 9.86 -12.59
CA ILE A 463 17.61 10.63 -11.62
C ILE A 463 18.57 9.70 -10.87
N LEU A 464 18.13 8.53 -10.42
CA LEU A 464 19.01 7.55 -9.76
C LEU A 464 20.15 7.08 -10.67
N ASP A 465 19.88 6.95 -11.97
CA ASP A 465 20.86 6.50 -12.97
C ASP A 465 21.81 7.62 -13.43
N ALA A 466 21.54 8.91 -13.10
CA ALA A 466 22.34 10.05 -13.42
C ALA A 466 23.68 10.08 -12.64
N GLN A 467 24.69 10.84 -13.10
CA GLN A 467 26.02 10.85 -12.46
C GLN A 467 25.99 11.37 -11.04
N ILE A 468 25.31 12.50 -10.82
CA ILE A 468 25.17 13.14 -9.51
C ILE A 468 23.79 12.94 -8.87
N GLY A 469 22.92 12.15 -9.51
CA GLY A 469 21.55 11.90 -9.01
C GLY A 469 21.54 10.98 -7.82
N SER A 470 20.67 11.22 -6.85
CA SER A 470 20.39 10.32 -5.72
C SER A 470 18.91 10.29 -5.42
N GLN A 471 18.42 9.15 -4.93
CA GLN A 471 17.04 8.94 -4.49
C GLN A 471 16.96 8.25 -3.13
N TYR A 472 18.06 7.67 -2.71
CA TYR A 472 18.16 6.93 -1.46
C TYR A 472 19.35 7.42 -0.65
N ASN A 473 19.09 7.80 0.59
CA ASN A 473 20.10 8.27 1.51
C ASN A 473 19.78 7.90 2.96
N TYR A 474 20.74 8.04 3.82
CA TYR A 474 20.56 8.09 5.26
C TYR A 474 21.60 9.00 5.92
N ASN A 475 21.29 9.50 7.10
CA ASN A 475 22.15 10.34 7.91
C ASN A 475 22.62 9.61 9.16
N ILE A 476 23.89 9.73 9.52
CA ILE A 476 24.46 9.21 10.76
C ILE A 476 24.66 10.39 11.69
N MET A 477 23.73 10.63 12.61
CA MET A 477 23.83 11.71 13.60
C MET A 477 24.67 11.27 14.79
N ILE A 478 25.64 12.11 15.17
CA ILE A 478 26.56 11.91 16.29
C ILE A 478 26.35 13.07 17.26
N GLU A 479 25.91 12.77 18.47
CA GLU A 479 25.51 13.74 19.48
C GLU A 479 26.35 13.52 20.75
N PHE A 480 27.21 14.49 21.09
CA PHE A 480 27.98 14.53 22.34
C PHE A 480 27.20 15.25 23.45
N ASN A 481 27.51 14.91 24.69
CA ASN A 481 26.95 15.63 25.84
C ASN A 481 27.69 16.94 26.14
N ASP A 482 28.90 17.09 25.63
CA ASP A 482 29.80 18.24 25.91
C ASP A 482 29.72 19.22 24.73
N GLU A 483 29.59 20.51 25.03
CA GLU A 483 29.69 21.59 24.05
C GLU A 483 31.10 21.62 23.41
N ASP A 484 31.23 22.19 22.23
CA ASP A 484 32.47 22.34 21.48
C ASP A 484 33.18 21.03 21.11
N ALA A 485 32.52 19.86 21.18
CA ALA A 485 33.09 18.57 20.90
C ALA A 485 33.67 18.48 19.47
N PHE A 486 33.03 19.12 18.48
CA PHE A 486 33.47 19.16 17.09
C PHE A 486 34.51 20.29 16.81
N LYS A 487 34.91 21.09 17.81
CA LYS A 487 36.09 21.97 17.73
C LYS A 487 37.36 21.22 18.13
N ASP A 488 37.27 19.96 18.54
CA ASP A 488 38.42 19.10 18.79
C ASP A 488 38.87 18.43 17.48
N PRO A 489 40.10 18.71 16.99
CA PRO A 489 40.63 18.08 15.77
C PRO A 489 40.60 16.55 15.78
N GLU A 490 40.73 15.94 16.95
CA GLU A 490 40.71 14.47 17.10
C GLU A 490 39.28 13.93 16.72
N ASN A 491 38.23 14.58 17.18
CA ASN A 491 36.87 14.20 16.85
C ASN A 491 36.57 14.43 15.35
N MET A 492 37.03 15.51 14.77
CA MET A 492 36.92 15.76 13.34
C MET A 492 37.65 14.71 12.49
N LYS A 493 38.87 14.31 12.90
CA LYS A 493 39.61 13.25 12.21
C LYS A 493 38.93 11.89 12.34
N ARG A 494 38.37 11.60 13.51
CA ARG A 494 37.59 10.36 13.74
C ARG A 494 36.33 10.35 12.86
N LEU A 495 35.71 11.54 12.59
CA LEU A 495 34.62 11.67 11.69
C LEU A 495 35.00 11.37 10.24
N ASP A 496 36.10 11.96 9.76
CA ASP A 496 36.68 11.71 8.45
C ASP A 496 37.09 10.24 8.23
N GLU A 497 37.65 9.59 9.26
CA GLU A 497 37.97 8.16 9.21
C GLU A 497 36.69 7.30 9.13
N LEU A 498 35.64 7.69 9.86
CA LEU A 498 34.36 7.01 9.82
C LEU A 498 33.72 7.08 8.42
N GLU A 499 33.75 8.22 7.78
CA GLU A 499 33.28 8.41 6.38
C GLU A 499 33.97 7.43 5.43
N LYS A 500 35.28 7.26 5.53
CA LYS A 500 36.06 6.34 4.71
C LYS A 500 35.69 4.88 4.93
N GLU A 501 35.32 4.53 6.17
CA GLU A 501 34.88 3.16 6.48
C GLU A 501 33.43 2.93 6.02
N ILE A 502 32.54 3.93 6.17
CA ILE A 502 31.16 3.88 5.66
C ILE A 502 31.14 3.76 4.14
N GLY A 503 32.07 4.44 3.45
CA GLY A 503 32.23 4.33 2.00
C GLY A 503 32.43 2.90 1.48
N LYS A 504 32.89 1.97 2.33
CA LYS A 504 33.09 0.55 1.95
C LYS A 504 31.85 -0.33 2.10
N LEU A 505 30.72 0.23 2.57
CA LEU A 505 29.48 -0.53 2.69
C LEU A 505 28.89 -0.86 1.31
N ASN A 506 28.02 -1.88 1.26
CA ASN A 506 27.58 -2.49 0.01
C ASN A 506 26.79 -1.53 -0.91
N LEU A 507 25.97 -0.66 -0.32
CA LEU A 507 25.05 0.20 -1.05
C LEU A 507 25.53 1.65 -1.16
N THR A 508 26.65 2.02 -0.53
CA THR A 508 27.19 3.37 -0.65
C THR A 508 27.46 3.69 -2.12
N ARG A 509 26.99 4.85 -2.56
CA ARG A 509 27.18 5.32 -3.93
C ARG A 509 28.62 5.79 -4.13
N TRP A 510 29.17 5.48 -5.29
CA TRP A 510 30.48 5.95 -5.75
C TRP A 510 30.36 6.70 -7.07
N THR A 511 31.03 7.83 -7.17
CA THR A 511 31.15 8.60 -8.40
C THR A 511 32.63 8.92 -8.62
N ASN A 512 33.18 8.57 -9.77
CA ASN A 512 34.58 8.85 -10.13
C ASN A 512 35.61 8.39 -9.07
N GLU A 513 35.43 7.16 -8.54
CA GLU A 513 36.30 6.56 -7.53
C GLU A 513 36.19 7.17 -6.13
N GLU A 514 35.26 8.11 -5.88
CA GLU A 514 35.00 8.70 -4.56
C GLU A 514 33.62 8.30 -4.05
N PRO A 515 33.49 7.97 -2.73
CA PRO A 515 32.20 7.67 -2.13
C PRO A 515 31.37 8.95 -1.99
N ARG A 516 30.07 8.87 -2.29
CA ARG A 516 29.11 9.98 -2.15
C ARG A 516 28.69 10.09 -0.67
N ILE A 517 29.58 10.66 0.11
CA ILE A 517 29.42 10.91 1.54
C ILE A 517 29.82 12.35 1.80
N THR A 518 29.02 13.05 2.57
CA THR A 518 29.24 14.47 2.88
C THR A 518 29.08 14.72 4.38
N SER A 519 29.90 15.57 4.95
CA SER A 519 29.74 16.03 6.33
C SER A 519 30.42 17.40 6.53
N VAL A 520 30.44 17.89 7.75
CA VAL A 520 31.18 19.11 8.12
C VAL A 520 32.70 19.00 7.83
N THR A 521 33.24 17.78 7.73
CA THR A 521 34.69 17.60 7.45
C THR A 521 35.07 18.16 6.09
N ASP A 522 34.17 18.16 5.11
CA ASP A 522 34.44 18.69 3.77
C ASP A 522 34.62 20.22 3.80
N ILE A 523 33.78 20.91 4.60
CA ILE A 523 33.90 22.35 4.84
C ILE A 523 35.24 22.67 5.49
N VAL A 524 35.62 21.92 6.53
CA VAL A 524 36.88 22.14 7.24
C VAL A 524 38.10 21.91 6.35
N LYS A 525 38.11 20.84 5.56
CA LYS A 525 39.19 20.54 4.60
C LYS A 525 39.34 21.63 3.56
N GLU A 526 38.23 22.11 3.04
CA GLU A 526 38.24 23.21 2.04
C GLU A 526 38.73 24.51 2.65
N LEU A 527 38.28 24.89 3.85
CA LEU A 527 38.76 26.08 4.55
C LEU A 527 40.26 26.04 4.82
N ASN A 528 40.77 24.89 5.31
CA ASN A 528 42.17 24.74 5.54
C ASN A 528 43.01 24.88 4.22
N SER A 529 42.53 24.35 3.11
CA SER A 529 43.16 24.54 1.81
C SER A 529 43.09 26.00 1.36
N CYS A 530 41.92 26.67 1.51
CA CYS A 530 41.75 28.08 1.14
C CYS A 530 42.69 29.02 1.92
N LEU A 531 42.88 28.80 3.23
CA LEU A 531 43.80 29.57 4.08
C LEU A 531 45.26 29.35 3.72
N ASN A 532 45.57 28.29 2.96
CA ASN A 532 46.90 27.99 2.42
C ASN A 532 46.98 28.20 0.90
N GLU A 533 46.33 29.24 0.40
CA GLU A 533 46.42 29.68 -1.04
C GLU A 533 45.82 28.63 -2.01
N ASP A 534 44.76 27.93 -1.61
CA ASP A 534 44.12 26.83 -2.37
C ASP A 534 45.08 25.66 -2.67
N ASP A 535 46.07 25.40 -1.79
CA ASP A 535 47.00 24.28 -1.95
C ASP A 535 46.34 22.95 -1.52
N ASP A 536 46.21 22.02 -2.46
CA ASP A 536 45.67 20.64 -2.24
C ASP A 536 46.41 19.87 -1.13
N ALA A 537 47.68 20.20 -0.80
CA ALA A 537 48.43 19.59 0.28
C ALA A 537 47.79 19.87 1.65
N PHE A 538 46.99 20.93 1.76
CA PHE A 538 46.26 21.34 2.95
C PHE A 538 44.78 20.95 2.92
N TYR A 539 44.32 20.18 1.94
CA TYR A 539 42.98 19.65 1.93
C TYR A 539 42.87 18.50 2.95
N CYS A 540 42.94 18.87 4.23
CA CYS A 540 42.93 17.94 5.37
C CYS A 540 42.45 18.66 6.64
N ILE A 541 42.09 17.91 7.67
CA ILE A 541 41.71 18.46 8.96
C ILE A 541 42.96 18.95 9.70
N PRO A 542 42.98 20.21 10.22
CA PRO A 542 44.09 20.74 10.98
C PRO A 542 44.42 19.93 12.23
N ASP A 543 45.72 19.87 12.59
CA ASP A 543 46.15 19.22 13.84
C ASP A 543 45.92 20.09 15.08
N ASN A 544 45.77 21.39 14.91
CA ASN A 544 45.71 22.37 16.00
C ASN A 544 44.27 22.82 16.27
N GLN A 545 43.81 22.64 17.49
CA GLN A 545 42.48 23.04 17.95
C GLN A 545 42.22 24.56 17.81
N GLU A 546 43.24 25.38 18.09
CA GLU A 546 43.11 26.82 17.95
C GLU A 546 42.87 27.23 16.49
N LEU A 547 43.56 26.56 15.56
CA LEU A 547 43.42 26.78 14.12
C LEU A 547 42.04 26.37 13.67
N LEU A 548 41.61 25.15 13.96
CA LEU A 548 40.26 24.65 13.62
C LEU A 548 39.15 25.57 14.16
N THR A 549 39.27 26.04 15.41
CA THR A 549 38.31 26.94 16.02
C THR A 549 38.30 28.30 15.30
N GLN A 550 39.44 28.78 14.85
CA GLN A 550 39.56 30.03 14.11
C GLN A 550 38.97 29.88 12.67
N GLU A 551 39.21 28.75 12.03
CA GLU A 551 38.66 28.47 10.70
C GLU A 551 37.13 28.46 10.73
N LEU A 552 36.52 27.72 11.63
CA LEU A 552 35.08 27.67 11.79
C LEU A 552 34.50 29.05 12.13
N PHE A 553 35.13 29.78 13.05
CA PHE A 553 34.71 31.15 13.40
C PHE A 553 34.85 32.16 12.23
N LEU A 554 35.94 32.08 11.48
CA LEU A 554 36.15 32.93 10.30
C LEU A 554 35.10 32.63 9.22
N TYR A 555 34.78 31.35 9.01
CA TYR A 555 33.74 30.94 8.07
C TYR A 555 32.37 31.49 8.47
N GLU A 556 31.98 31.35 9.72
CA GLU A 556 30.75 31.89 10.27
C GLU A 556 30.61 33.41 10.07
N ILE A 557 31.62 34.19 10.41
CA ILE A 557 31.59 35.65 10.28
C ILE A 557 31.74 36.16 8.83
N SER A 558 32.23 35.32 7.91
CA SER A 558 32.36 35.63 6.50
C SER A 558 31.11 35.33 5.67
N GLY A 559 30.03 34.87 6.31
CA GLY A 559 28.75 34.55 5.65
C GLY A 559 28.63 33.08 5.24
N GLY A 560 29.37 32.18 5.88
CA GLY A 560 29.25 30.74 5.72
C GLY A 560 28.03 30.19 6.50
N ASP A 561 26.84 30.63 6.14
CA ASP A 561 25.59 30.27 6.86
C ASP A 561 25.28 28.77 6.78
N ASN A 562 25.76 28.09 5.74
CA ASN A 562 25.57 26.66 5.55
C ASN A 562 26.35 25.75 6.55
N LEU A 563 27.18 26.28 7.42
CA LEU A 563 27.82 25.53 8.50
C LEU A 563 26.79 24.89 9.43
N TYR A 564 25.73 25.65 9.74
CA TYR A 564 24.68 25.17 10.64
C TYR A 564 23.74 24.11 10.02
N ASN A 565 23.87 23.88 8.73
CA ASN A 565 23.24 22.74 8.08
C ASN A 565 23.91 21.40 8.48
N TRP A 566 25.18 21.46 8.98
CA TRP A 566 25.97 20.27 9.36
C TRP A 566 26.34 20.19 10.83
N LEU A 567 26.34 21.31 11.54
CA LEU A 567 26.67 21.43 12.95
C LEU A 567 25.59 22.19 13.72
N ASN A 568 25.27 21.75 14.91
CA ASN A 568 24.41 22.57 15.80
C ASN A 568 25.20 23.79 16.36
N PRO A 569 24.52 24.85 16.83
CA PRO A 569 25.20 26.05 17.35
C PRO A 569 26.15 25.81 18.53
N ASP A 570 25.96 24.75 19.30
CA ASP A 570 26.80 24.37 20.44
C ASP A 570 28.00 23.52 20.03
N TYR A 571 28.17 23.21 18.74
CA TYR A 571 29.21 22.34 18.20
C TYR A 571 29.30 20.94 18.86
N SER A 572 28.18 20.48 19.39
CA SER A 572 28.07 19.19 20.08
C SER A 572 27.48 18.09 19.21
N THR A 573 26.76 18.46 18.14
CA THR A 573 26.05 17.52 17.27
C THR A 573 26.38 17.79 15.80
N SER A 574 26.71 16.72 15.07
CA SER A 574 26.93 16.74 13.61
C SER A 574 26.38 15.46 13.00
N PHE A 575 26.31 15.41 11.68
CA PHE A 575 25.91 14.18 10.98
C PHE A 575 26.75 13.95 9.72
N ILE A 576 26.76 12.70 9.28
CA ILE A 576 27.30 12.25 7.99
C ILE A 576 26.13 11.93 7.09
N HIS A 577 26.06 12.55 5.92
CA HIS A 577 25.08 12.22 4.87
C HIS A 577 25.67 11.17 3.94
N VAL A 578 24.94 10.08 3.71
CA VAL A 578 25.38 8.94 2.89
C VAL A 578 24.39 8.70 1.77
N GLU A 579 24.80 8.85 0.53
CA GLU A 579 24.00 8.53 -0.63
C GLU A 579 24.18 7.08 -1.06
N LEU A 580 23.10 6.47 -1.56
CA LEU A 580 23.05 5.06 -1.95
C LEU A 580 22.86 4.91 -3.45
N ASN A 581 23.45 3.86 -4.01
CA ASN A 581 23.32 3.51 -5.44
C ASN A 581 21.98 2.82 -5.78
N GLY A 582 21.13 2.56 -4.80
CA GLY A 582 19.83 1.92 -4.93
C GLY A 582 19.32 1.35 -3.63
N TYR A 583 18.20 0.63 -3.71
CA TYR A 583 17.58 -0.02 -2.56
C TYR A 583 17.55 -1.55 -2.73
N ASP A 584 18.13 -2.27 -1.78
CA ASP A 584 17.95 -3.71 -1.59
C ASP A 584 17.58 -3.96 -0.11
N ALA A 585 16.38 -4.51 0.10
CA ALA A 585 15.79 -4.66 1.44
C ALA A 585 16.63 -5.48 2.43
N ASN A 586 17.49 -6.40 1.96
CA ASN A 586 18.33 -7.21 2.82
C ASN A 586 19.68 -6.50 3.10
N LEU A 587 20.28 -5.95 2.04
CA LEU A 587 21.58 -5.26 2.16
C LEU A 587 21.45 -3.99 2.98
N ILE A 588 20.35 -3.23 2.83
CA ILE A 588 20.17 -1.98 3.59
C ILE A 588 20.07 -2.22 5.10
N VAL A 589 19.40 -3.29 5.53
CA VAL A 589 19.33 -3.65 6.96
C VAL A 589 20.71 -3.99 7.50
N GLU A 590 21.53 -4.69 6.72
CA GLU A 590 22.90 -5.01 7.06
C GLU A 590 23.80 -3.76 7.12
N ASP A 591 23.71 -2.91 6.09
CA ASP A 591 24.51 -1.68 5.99
C ASP A 591 24.17 -0.68 7.11
N ILE A 592 22.88 -0.48 7.43
CA ILE A 592 22.44 0.37 8.56
C ILE A 592 22.98 -0.17 9.89
N ALA A 593 22.89 -1.48 10.11
CA ALA A 593 23.41 -2.09 11.34
C ALA A 593 24.93 -1.96 11.46
N ASN A 594 25.65 -2.12 10.35
CA ASN A 594 27.09 -1.96 10.28
C ASN A 594 27.49 -0.49 10.49
N ALA A 595 26.81 0.45 9.83
CA ALA A 595 27.04 1.89 9.99
C ALA A 595 26.86 2.34 11.45
N LYS A 596 25.76 1.90 12.10
CA LYS A 596 25.51 2.16 13.53
C LYS A 596 26.61 1.60 14.43
N ALA A 597 27.01 0.36 14.17
CA ALA A 597 28.07 -0.28 14.95
C ALA A 597 29.46 0.38 14.76
N MET A 598 29.76 0.82 13.53
CA MET A 598 30.98 1.57 13.22
C MET A 598 30.99 2.93 13.92
N ALA A 599 29.91 3.70 13.81
CA ALA A 599 29.77 5.00 14.48
C ALA A 599 29.90 4.87 15.99
N GLN A 600 29.20 3.92 16.61
CA GLN A 600 29.27 3.70 18.06
C GLN A 600 30.65 3.18 18.53
N LYS A 601 31.39 2.48 17.67
CA LYS A 601 32.75 2.05 17.97
C LYS A 601 33.75 3.22 17.90
N VAL A 602 33.57 4.11 16.92
CA VAL A 602 34.41 5.30 16.74
C VAL A 602 34.11 6.35 17.81
N PHE A 603 32.82 6.52 18.15
CA PHE A 603 32.35 7.48 19.15
C PHE A 603 31.62 6.80 20.31
N PRO A 604 32.30 6.03 21.19
CA PRO A 604 31.66 5.34 22.30
C PRO A 604 31.09 6.29 23.36
N GLU A 605 31.55 7.52 23.43
CA GLU A 605 31.14 8.59 24.34
C GLU A 605 29.94 9.39 23.82
N ALA A 606 29.60 9.27 22.54
CA ALA A 606 28.50 9.99 21.90
C ALA A 606 27.31 9.06 21.64
N LYS A 607 26.12 9.66 21.52
CA LYS A 607 24.93 8.96 21.04
C LYS A 607 24.96 8.97 19.50
N CYS A 608 24.97 7.77 18.89
CA CYS A 608 24.92 7.62 17.45
C CYS A 608 23.54 7.13 17.01
N SER A 609 22.88 7.87 16.13
CA SER A 609 21.57 7.56 15.57
C SER A 609 21.65 7.54 14.05
N ILE A 610 20.91 6.61 13.43
CA ILE A 610 20.78 6.58 11.97
C ILE A 610 19.36 7.04 11.61
N ILE A 611 19.25 7.95 10.65
CA ILE A 611 17.99 8.63 10.27
C ILE A 611 17.88 8.67 8.75
N GLY A 612 16.66 8.75 8.22
CA GLY A 612 16.38 8.92 6.79
C GLY A 612 15.42 7.90 6.24
N ILE A 613 14.94 8.15 5.03
CA ILE A 613 13.84 7.39 4.42
C ILE A 613 14.15 5.89 4.27
N VAL A 614 15.40 5.53 3.96
CA VAL A 614 15.77 4.11 3.84
C VAL A 614 15.81 3.39 5.18
N VAL A 615 16.04 4.13 6.28
CA VAL A 615 15.97 3.60 7.65
C VAL A 615 14.51 3.30 8.00
N ASN A 616 13.60 4.19 7.61
CA ASN A 616 12.16 4.00 7.75
C ASN A 616 11.71 2.76 6.96
N TYR A 617 12.16 2.59 5.71
CA TYR A 617 11.85 1.40 4.91
C TYR A 617 12.40 0.11 5.54
N ALA A 618 13.63 0.13 6.06
CA ALA A 618 14.22 -1.02 6.74
C ALA A 618 13.45 -1.41 8.01
N ALA A 619 13.08 -0.44 8.84
CA ALA A 619 12.25 -0.66 10.02
C ALA A 619 10.85 -1.16 9.67
N MET A 620 10.26 -0.64 8.59
CA MET A 620 8.98 -1.11 8.08
C MET A 620 9.03 -2.56 7.60
N ASN A 621 10.10 -3.00 6.96
CA ASN A 621 10.25 -4.41 6.56
C ASN A 621 10.08 -5.37 7.76
N GLU A 622 10.71 -5.06 8.89
CA GLU A 622 10.56 -5.87 10.11
C GLU A 622 9.13 -5.81 10.67
N LYS A 623 8.54 -4.61 10.67
CA LYS A 623 7.17 -4.37 11.15
C LYS A 623 6.14 -5.08 10.30
N LEU A 624 6.33 -5.12 8.97
CA LEU A 624 5.48 -5.85 8.03
C LEU A 624 5.50 -7.36 8.30
N VAL A 625 6.67 -7.96 8.47
CA VAL A 625 6.79 -9.41 8.74
C VAL A 625 6.07 -9.78 10.04
N LYS A 626 6.34 -9.04 11.12
CA LYS A 626 5.69 -9.26 12.43
C LYS A 626 4.18 -8.99 12.36
N GLY A 627 3.80 -7.96 11.66
CA GLY A 627 2.41 -7.53 11.46
C GLY A 627 1.60 -8.56 10.67
N GLU A 628 2.14 -9.07 9.55
CA GLU A 628 1.50 -10.09 8.73
C GLU A 628 1.24 -11.37 9.53
N LEU A 629 2.26 -11.86 10.23
CA LEU A 629 2.12 -13.07 11.05
C LEU A 629 1.06 -12.89 12.15
N LYS A 630 1.05 -11.74 12.82
CA LYS A 630 0.10 -11.41 13.89
C LYS A 630 -1.33 -11.30 13.35
N SER A 631 -1.50 -10.56 12.26
CA SER A 631 -2.81 -10.36 11.60
C SER A 631 -3.37 -11.68 11.08
N PHE A 632 -2.54 -12.47 10.40
CA PHE A 632 -2.92 -13.78 9.89
C PHE A 632 -3.34 -14.74 11.01
N LEU A 633 -2.54 -14.84 12.08
CA LEU A 633 -2.83 -15.71 13.22
C LEU A 633 -4.13 -15.28 13.93
N PHE A 634 -4.33 -13.97 14.14
CA PHE A 634 -5.55 -13.43 14.73
C PHE A 634 -6.77 -13.76 13.87
N SER A 635 -6.70 -13.53 12.56
CA SER A 635 -7.74 -13.87 11.60
C SER A 635 -8.04 -15.37 11.61
N PHE A 636 -7.00 -16.21 11.54
CA PHE A 636 -7.13 -17.66 11.55
C PHE A 636 -7.85 -18.17 12.81
N VAL A 637 -7.47 -17.69 13.99
CA VAL A 637 -8.09 -18.10 15.27
C VAL A 637 -9.55 -17.69 15.35
N ILE A 638 -9.87 -16.43 14.98
CA ILE A 638 -11.27 -15.96 15.02
C ILE A 638 -12.12 -16.73 14.03
N ILE A 639 -11.63 -16.93 12.81
CA ILE A 639 -12.37 -17.70 11.79
C ILE A 639 -12.55 -19.15 12.23
N ALA A 640 -11.55 -19.80 12.83
CA ALA A 640 -11.69 -21.14 13.38
C ALA A 640 -12.79 -21.22 14.46
N ILE A 641 -12.83 -20.24 15.37
CA ILE A 641 -13.89 -20.14 16.38
C ILE A 641 -15.26 -19.98 15.71
N MET A 642 -15.34 -19.10 14.71
CA MET A 642 -16.58 -18.87 13.96
C MET A 642 -17.05 -20.14 13.24
N MET A 643 -16.15 -20.91 12.63
CA MET A 643 -16.44 -22.19 12.00
C MET A 643 -16.96 -23.22 13.01
N ILE A 644 -16.35 -23.29 14.19
CA ILE A 644 -16.82 -24.17 15.28
C ILE A 644 -18.26 -23.81 15.70
N ILE A 645 -18.54 -22.51 15.82
CA ILE A 645 -19.88 -21.99 16.14
C ILE A 645 -20.88 -22.35 15.03
N ALA A 646 -20.51 -22.10 13.77
CA ALA A 646 -21.38 -22.36 12.61
C ALA A 646 -21.79 -23.81 12.50
N PHE A 647 -20.86 -24.73 12.68
CA PHE A 647 -21.15 -26.17 12.59
C PHE A 647 -21.61 -26.78 13.92
N SER A 648 -21.54 -26.03 15.02
CA SER A 648 -21.79 -26.53 16.40
C SER A 648 -20.96 -27.78 16.70
N SER A 649 -19.76 -27.86 16.16
CA SER A 649 -18.86 -29.03 16.29
C SER A 649 -17.40 -28.57 16.10
N ILE A 650 -16.57 -28.84 17.13
CA ILE A 650 -15.14 -28.54 17.11
C ILE A 650 -14.45 -29.28 15.95
N THR A 651 -14.74 -30.56 15.81
CA THR A 651 -14.13 -31.41 14.77
C THR A 651 -14.47 -30.90 13.36
N THR A 652 -15.76 -30.63 13.11
CA THR A 652 -16.19 -30.13 11.79
C THR A 652 -15.63 -28.74 11.51
N GLY A 653 -15.57 -27.87 12.53
CA GLY A 653 -15.00 -26.53 12.38
C GLY A 653 -13.52 -26.57 12.04
N LEU A 654 -12.71 -27.34 12.75
CA LEU A 654 -11.28 -27.47 12.47
C LEU A 654 -10.97 -28.16 11.14
N ILE A 655 -11.73 -29.19 10.77
CA ILE A 655 -11.61 -29.85 9.47
C ILE A 655 -11.91 -28.85 8.33
N GLY A 656 -12.94 -28.02 8.52
CA GLY A 656 -13.28 -26.97 7.55
C GLY A 656 -12.21 -25.88 7.37
N MET A 657 -11.29 -25.72 8.32
CA MET A 657 -10.16 -24.77 8.17
C MET A 657 -9.08 -25.25 7.19
N ILE A 658 -8.92 -26.57 7.01
CA ILE A 658 -7.86 -27.13 6.16
C ILE A 658 -7.98 -26.66 4.69
N PRO A 659 -9.14 -26.74 4.03
CA PRO A 659 -9.30 -26.23 2.67
C PRO A 659 -9.04 -24.73 2.55
N ASN A 660 -9.35 -23.96 3.59
CA ASN A 660 -9.16 -22.50 3.61
C ASN A 660 -7.70 -22.07 3.83
N LEU A 661 -6.89 -22.91 4.46
CA LEU A 661 -5.47 -22.66 4.64
C LEU A 661 -4.67 -22.98 3.38
N ALA A 662 -5.10 -23.96 2.59
CA ALA A 662 -4.38 -24.39 1.38
C ALA A 662 -4.16 -23.26 0.35
N PRO A 663 -5.14 -22.41 0.02
CA PRO A 663 -4.94 -21.26 -0.87
C PRO A 663 -3.91 -20.27 -0.37
N VAL A 664 -3.88 -19.99 0.94
CA VAL A 664 -2.93 -19.04 1.55
C VAL A 664 -1.50 -19.57 1.42
N ILE A 665 -1.28 -20.85 1.73
CA ILE A 665 0.02 -21.52 1.54
C ILE A 665 0.44 -21.47 0.07
N PHE A 666 -0.50 -21.69 -0.85
CA PHE A 666 -0.25 -21.67 -2.28
C PHE A 666 0.14 -20.28 -2.80
N ILE A 667 -0.54 -19.23 -2.33
CA ILE A 667 -0.18 -17.83 -2.67
C ILE A 667 1.20 -17.48 -2.15
N GLY A 668 1.50 -17.80 -0.89
CA GLY A 668 2.83 -17.58 -0.34
C GLY A 668 3.92 -18.27 -1.16
N ALA A 669 3.67 -19.50 -1.64
CA ALA A 669 4.59 -20.18 -2.54
C ALA A 669 4.77 -19.46 -3.88
N ILE A 670 3.68 -18.97 -4.48
CA ILE A 670 3.73 -18.18 -5.72
C ILE A 670 4.56 -16.92 -5.51
N MET A 671 4.31 -16.17 -4.44
CA MET A 671 5.09 -14.98 -4.11
C MET A 671 6.59 -15.30 -4.09
N GLY A 672 7.00 -16.33 -3.35
CA GLY A 672 8.41 -16.67 -3.25
C GLY A 672 9.02 -17.25 -4.54
N TYR A 673 8.31 -18.08 -5.28
CA TYR A 673 8.83 -18.66 -6.54
C TYR A 673 8.90 -17.63 -7.68
N PHE A 674 7.96 -16.70 -7.76
CA PHE A 674 7.92 -15.66 -8.79
C PHE A 674 8.59 -14.36 -8.34
N LYS A 675 9.25 -14.35 -7.16
CA LYS A 675 9.93 -13.19 -6.57
C LYS A 675 9.00 -11.96 -6.47
N MET A 676 7.74 -12.20 -6.08
CA MET A 676 6.81 -11.14 -5.77
C MET A 676 7.03 -10.71 -4.33
N SER A 677 7.47 -9.48 -4.12
CA SER A 677 7.75 -8.94 -2.80
C SER A 677 6.47 -8.83 -1.95
N LEU A 678 6.62 -9.07 -0.66
CA LEU A 678 5.64 -8.68 0.34
C LEU A 678 5.89 -7.21 0.66
N ASP A 679 4.93 -6.37 0.32
CA ASP A 679 4.89 -4.95 0.64
C ASP A 679 3.62 -4.62 1.44
N MET A 680 3.47 -3.37 1.88
CA MET A 680 2.34 -2.90 2.69
C MET A 680 0.99 -3.18 2.01
N ILE A 681 0.91 -3.13 0.70
CA ILE A 681 -0.32 -3.35 -0.05
C ILE A 681 -0.59 -4.85 -0.23
N THR A 682 0.41 -5.63 -0.62
CA THR A 682 0.26 -7.07 -0.90
C THR A 682 0.02 -7.92 0.35
N MET A 683 0.46 -7.47 1.54
CA MET A 683 0.18 -8.17 2.79
C MET A 683 -1.32 -8.27 3.10
N THR A 684 -2.14 -7.39 2.51
CA THR A 684 -3.60 -7.46 2.71
C THR A 684 -4.24 -8.69 2.08
N VAL A 685 -3.57 -9.35 1.14
CA VAL A 685 -4.13 -10.42 0.32
C VAL A 685 -4.41 -11.70 1.11
N MET A 686 -3.45 -12.15 1.95
CA MET A 686 -3.58 -13.45 2.62
C MET A 686 -4.74 -13.49 3.64
N PRO A 687 -4.86 -12.52 4.58
CA PRO A 687 -6.01 -12.49 5.48
C PRO A 687 -7.33 -12.26 4.75
N MET A 688 -7.34 -11.43 3.70
CA MET A 688 -8.53 -11.17 2.89
C MET A 688 -9.04 -12.44 2.23
N ILE A 689 -8.18 -13.23 1.59
CA ILE A 689 -8.56 -14.48 0.94
C ILE A 689 -9.05 -15.49 1.97
N LEU A 690 -8.39 -15.60 3.13
CA LEU A 690 -8.84 -16.47 4.21
C LEU A 690 -10.28 -16.12 4.63
N GLY A 691 -10.60 -14.83 4.79
CA GLY A 691 -11.93 -14.37 5.17
C GLY A 691 -13.01 -14.64 4.12
N ILE A 692 -12.67 -14.52 2.83
CA ILE A 692 -13.62 -14.73 1.73
C ILE A 692 -13.79 -16.22 1.42
N ALA A 693 -12.72 -17.01 1.43
CA ALA A 693 -12.76 -18.45 1.09
C ALA A 693 -13.64 -19.26 2.06
N VAL A 694 -13.68 -18.87 3.31
CA VAL A 694 -14.49 -19.55 4.35
C VAL A 694 -15.97 -19.57 4.02
N ASP A 695 -16.48 -18.59 3.29
CA ASP A 695 -17.88 -18.52 2.87
C ASP A 695 -18.30 -19.75 2.07
N ASP A 696 -17.57 -20.08 1.03
CA ASP A 696 -17.84 -21.21 0.16
C ASP A 696 -17.81 -22.54 0.96
N THR A 697 -16.80 -22.70 1.83
CA THR A 697 -16.69 -23.88 2.72
C THR A 697 -17.87 -24.02 3.67
N ILE A 698 -18.36 -22.93 4.26
CA ILE A 698 -19.52 -22.95 5.16
C ILE A 698 -20.79 -23.36 4.41
N HIS A 699 -21.05 -22.74 3.26
CA HIS A 699 -22.21 -23.07 2.45
C HIS A 699 -22.21 -24.53 2.00
N PHE A 700 -21.07 -25.03 1.51
CA PHE A 700 -20.90 -26.40 1.05
C PHE A 700 -21.09 -27.40 2.20
N THR A 701 -20.43 -27.18 3.32
CA THR A 701 -20.48 -28.09 4.48
C THR A 701 -21.87 -28.13 5.14
N ASN A 702 -22.51 -26.97 5.31
CA ASN A 702 -23.87 -26.89 5.83
C ASN A 702 -24.87 -27.64 4.94
N ARG A 703 -24.80 -27.45 3.63
CA ARG A 703 -25.69 -28.15 2.71
C ARG A 703 -25.45 -29.65 2.76
N THR A 704 -24.19 -30.07 2.76
CA THR A 704 -23.85 -31.50 2.87
C THR A 704 -24.38 -32.12 4.17
N LYS A 705 -24.34 -31.38 5.29
CA LYS A 705 -24.88 -31.82 6.57
C LYS A 705 -26.40 -32.04 6.47
N LEU A 706 -27.13 -31.06 5.94
CA LEU A 706 -28.60 -31.15 5.76
C LEU A 706 -28.99 -32.33 4.88
N GLU A 707 -28.29 -32.55 3.77
CA GLU A 707 -28.56 -33.67 2.88
C GLU A 707 -28.18 -35.01 3.52
N PHE A 708 -27.14 -35.05 4.37
CA PHE A 708 -26.81 -36.26 5.12
C PHE A 708 -27.85 -36.60 6.16
N GLU A 709 -28.43 -35.63 6.87
CA GLU A 709 -29.53 -35.84 7.79
C GLU A 709 -30.75 -36.45 7.08
N ARG A 710 -30.99 -36.11 5.80
CA ARG A 710 -32.08 -36.59 4.96
C ARG A 710 -31.80 -37.96 4.36
N THR A 711 -30.63 -38.15 3.77
CA THR A 711 -30.27 -39.33 2.95
C THR A 711 -29.61 -40.47 3.76
N GLY A 712 -28.90 -40.12 4.82
CA GLY A 712 -28.07 -41.03 5.62
C GLY A 712 -26.79 -41.51 4.91
N SER A 713 -26.50 -41.05 3.71
CA SER A 713 -25.34 -41.47 2.90
C SER A 713 -24.49 -40.29 2.48
N TYR A 714 -23.18 -40.32 2.75
CA TYR A 714 -22.24 -39.25 2.33
C TYR A 714 -22.12 -39.12 0.82
N SER A 715 -22.11 -40.23 0.10
CA SER A 715 -22.01 -40.23 -1.37
C SER A 715 -23.19 -39.53 -2.04
N GLU A 716 -24.44 -39.89 -1.59
CA GLU A 716 -25.64 -39.25 -2.14
C GLU A 716 -25.78 -37.81 -1.69
N SER A 717 -25.42 -37.49 -0.45
CA SER A 717 -25.40 -36.11 0.05
C SER A 717 -24.47 -35.21 -0.73
N LEU A 718 -23.25 -35.66 -1.02
CA LEU A 718 -22.29 -34.92 -1.83
C LEU A 718 -22.80 -34.70 -3.24
N LYS A 719 -23.37 -35.73 -3.89
CA LYS A 719 -23.94 -35.61 -5.22
C LYS A 719 -25.02 -34.52 -5.28
N ILE A 720 -25.92 -34.51 -4.31
CA ILE A 720 -27.00 -33.51 -4.20
C ILE A 720 -26.41 -32.13 -3.93
N THR A 721 -25.49 -32.00 -2.99
CA THR A 721 -24.84 -30.74 -2.64
C THR A 721 -24.15 -30.11 -3.84
N PHE A 722 -23.35 -30.86 -4.58
CA PHE A 722 -22.71 -30.39 -5.80
C PHE A 722 -23.71 -29.89 -6.83
N ARG A 723 -24.81 -30.62 -7.01
CA ARG A 723 -25.86 -30.22 -7.95
C ARG A 723 -26.50 -28.89 -7.58
N GLU A 724 -26.74 -28.65 -6.29
CA GLU A 724 -27.52 -27.51 -5.84
C GLU A 724 -26.66 -26.27 -5.58
N ILE A 725 -25.47 -26.42 -5.02
CA ILE A 725 -24.60 -25.31 -4.63
C ILE A 725 -23.40 -25.14 -5.57
N GLY A 726 -22.91 -26.21 -6.19
CA GLY A 726 -21.69 -26.16 -6.99
C GLY A 726 -21.68 -25.03 -8.02
N LYS A 727 -22.77 -24.88 -8.76
CA LYS A 727 -22.88 -23.77 -9.73
C LYS A 727 -22.83 -22.40 -9.06
N THR A 728 -23.43 -22.24 -7.89
CA THR A 728 -23.50 -20.96 -7.17
C THR A 728 -22.13 -20.55 -6.66
N LEU A 729 -21.35 -21.47 -6.07
CA LEU A 729 -19.98 -21.23 -5.61
C LEU A 729 -19.06 -20.79 -6.79
N GLY A 730 -19.17 -21.47 -7.93
CA GLY A 730 -18.44 -21.07 -9.11
C GLY A 730 -18.81 -19.68 -9.64
N MET A 731 -20.08 -19.28 -9.49
CA MET A 731 -20.57 -17.95 -9.87
C MET A 731 -20.05 -16.86 -8.94
N THR A 732 -20.08 -17.07 -7.62
CA THR A 732 -19.58 -16.10 -6.63
C THR A 732 -18.08 -15.89 -6.80
N THR A 733 -17.31 -16.95 -6.91
CA THR A 733 -15.86 -16.84 -7.17
C THR A 733 -15.56 -16.16 -8.51
N PHE A 734 -16.31 -16.46 -9.58
CA PHE A 734 -16.15 -15.79 -10.88
C PHE A 734 -16.39 -14.28 -10.76
N ILE A 735 -17.42 -13.84 -10.01
CA ILE A 735 -17.72 -12.43 -9.79
C ILE A 735 -16.57 -11.76 -9.04
N LEU A 736 -16.11 -12.36 -7.94
CA LEU A 736 -14.99 -11.86 -7.15
C LEU A 736 -13.73 -11.74 -8.01
N CYS A 737 -13.35 -12.80 -8.72
CA CYS A 737 -12.20 -12.79 -9.62
C CYS A 737 -12.33 -11.72 -10.71
N SER A 738 -13.54 -11.52 -11.28
CA SER A 738 -13.77 -10.50 -12.31
C SER A 738 -13.60 -9.08 -11.76
N MET A 739 -14.01 -8.84 -10.52
CA MET A 739 -13.84 -7.54 -9.86
C MET A 739 -12.36 -7.26 -9.57
N PHE A 740 -11.64 -8.22 -9.01
CA PHE A 740 -10.21 -8.06 -8.73
C PHE A 740 -9.33 -8.09 -9.98
N ALA A 741 -9.80 -8.65 -11.10
CA ALA A 741 -9.11 -8.60 -12.39
C ALA A 741 -8.87 -7.17 -12.89
N VAL A 742 -9.64 -6.21 -12.41
CA VAL A 742 -9.44 -4.77 -12.71
C VAL A 742 -8.05 -4.31 -12.28
N PHE A 743 -7.56 -4.81 -11.16
CA PHE A 743 -6.23 -4.47 -10.65
C PHE A 743 -5.09 -5.04 -11.51
N CYS A 744 -5.27 -6.19 -12.17
CA CYS A 744 -4.23 -6.79 -13.02
C CYS A 744 -3.78 -5.88 -14.18
N PHE A 745 -4.61 -4.91 -14.54
CA PHE A 745 -4.33 -3.95 -15.62
C PHE A 745 -3.83 -2.60 -15.09
N SER A 746 -3.53 -2.49 -13.79
CA SER A 746 -2.94 -1.27 -13.24
C SER A 746 -1.47 -1.15 -13.66
N PRO A 747 -0.99 0.04 -13.99
CA PRO A 747 0.45 0.31 -14.13
C PRO A 747 1.17 0.25 -12.78
N MET A 748 0.44 0.46 -11.67
CA MET A 748 0.99 0.36 -10.32
C MET A 748 1.33 -1.10 -9.98
N GLY A 749 2.60 -1.35 -9.62
CA GLY A 749 3.13 -2.69 -9.38
C GLY A 749 2.40 -3.42 -8.26
N ALA A 750 2.21 -2.77 -7.13
CA ALA A 750 1.54 -3.35 -5.96
C ALA A 750 0.07 -3.68 -6.24
N LEU A 751 -0.69 -2.79 -6.89
CA LEU A 751 -2.08 -3.06 -7.26
C LEU A 751 -2.19 -4.24 -8.25
N CYS A 752 -1.27 -4.31 -9.23
CA CYS A 752 -1.23 -5.43 -10.16
C CYS A 752 -0.98 -6.76 -9.41
N ARG A 753 -0.03 -6.78 -8.46
CA ARG A 753 0.24 -7.94 -7.61
C ARG A 753 -0.98 -8.36 -6.79
N ILE A 754 -1.69 -7.42 -6.14
CA ILE A 754 -2.97 -7.72 -5.45
C ILE A 754 -3.96 -8.40 -6.39
N GLY A 755 -4.17 -7.85 -7.59
CA GLY A 755 -5.10 -8.41 -8.55
C GLY A 755 -4.78 -9.86 -8.89
N VAL A 756 -3.54 -10.14 -9.26
CA VAL A 756 -3.06 -11.48 -9.62
C VAL A 756 -3.17 -12.45 -8.45
N LEU A 757 -2.63 -12.07 -7.28
CA LEU A 757 -2.62 -12.93 -6.10
C LEU A 757 -4.04 -13.24 -5.60
N THR A 758 -4.94 -12.25 -5.64
CA THR A 758 -6.34 -12.46 -5.22
C THR A 758 -7.07 -13.41 -6.17
N ILE A 759 -6.92 -13.26 -7.48
CA ILE A 759 -7.55 -14.16 -8.46
C ILE A 759 -7.03 -15.59 -8.29
N VAL A 760 -5.73 -15.75 -8.15
CA VAL A 760 -5.10 -17.06 -7.94
C VAL A 760 -5.57 -17.67 -6.62
N GLY A 761 -5.63 -16.85 -5.57
CA GLY A 761 -6.09 -17.26 -4.25
C GLY A 761 -7.54 -17.74 -4.24
N LEU A 762 -8.44 -16.91 -4.76
CA LEU A 762 -9.87 -17.27 -4.85
C LEU A 762 -10.11 -18.47 -5.77
N GLY A 763 -9.39 -18.54 -6.90
CA GLY A 763 -9.45 -19.68 -7.80
C GLY A 763 -8.98 -20.97 -7.14
N SER A 764 -7.87 -20.93 -6.40
CA SER A 764 -7.36 -22.08 -5.64
C SER A 764 -8.27 -22.47 -4.47
N ALA A 765 -8.92 -21.50 -3.82
CA ALA A 765 -9.93 -21.74 -2.80
C ALA A 765 -11.13 -22.51 -3.36
N LEU A 766 -11.66 -22.07 -4.49
CA LEU A 766 -12.76 -22.79 -5.16
C LEU A 766 -12.36 -24.23 -5.54
N ILE A 767 -11.14 -24.41 -6.02
CA ILE A 767 -10.63 -25.76 -6.33
C ILE A 767 -10.54 -26.61 -5.05
N ALA A 768 -10.07 -26.03 -3.93
CA ALA A 768 -10.02 -26.72 -2.64
C ALA A 768 -11.43 -27.09 -2.15
N ASP A 769 -12.40 -26.20 -2.31
CA ASP A 769 -13.80 -26.45 -1.92
C ASP A 769 -14.49 -27.49 -2.82
N TYR A 770 -14.13 -27.58 -4.08
CA TYR A 770 -14.65 -28.65 -4.95
C TYR A 770 -13.92 -29.98 -4.79
N THR A 771 -12.75 -30.02 -4.19
CA THR A 771 -11.91 -31.23 -4.12
C THR A 771 -11.64 -31.62 -2.67
N LEU A 772 -10.94 -30.79 -1.92
CA LEU A 772 -10.46 -31.12 -0.57
C LEU A 772 -11.58 -31.13 0.46
N THR A 773 -12.48 -30.15 0.45
CA THR A 773 -13.63 -30.07 1.39
C THR A 773 -14.51 -31.31 1.35
N PRO A 774 -15.04 -31.76 0.18
CA PRO A 774 -15.87 -32.98 0.12
C PRO A 774 -15.11 -34.24 0.46
N VAL A 775 -13.81 -34.32 0.12
CA VAL A 775 -12.96 -35.48 0.45
C VAL A 775 -12.76 -35.58 1.96
N LEU A 776 -12.47 -34.47 2.62
CA LEU A 776 -12.33 -34.42 4.09
C LEU A 776 -13.63 -34.82 4.78
N ILE A 777 -14.79 -34.30 4.34
CA ILE A 777 -16.10 -34.67 4.87
C ILE A 777 -16.35 -36.18 4.68
N TYR A 778 -16.02 -36.73 3.51
CA TYR A 778 -16.22 -38.14 3.20
C TYR A 778 -15.35 -39.06 4.05
N ILE A 779 -14.08 -38.71 4.28
CA ILE A 779 -13.12 -39.51 5.02
C ILE A 779 -13.39 -39.43 6.54
N THR A 780 -13.61 -38.22 7.07
CA THR A 780 -13.73 -37.99 8.51
C THR A 780 -15.11 -38.30 9.06
N LYS A 781 -16.13 -38.34 8.18
CA LYS A 781 -17.54 -38.61 8.53
C LYS A 781 -18.04 -37.77 9.71
N PRO A 782 -17.92 -36.46 9.68
CA PRO A 782 -18.17 -35.58 10.85
C PRO A 782 -19.64 -35.50 11.26
N PHE A 783 -20.58 -35.92 10.41
CA PHE A 783 -22.02 -35.88 10.69
C PHE A 783 -22.60 -37.20 11.27
N GLY A 784 -21.74 -38.19 11.46
CA GLY A 784 -22.10 -39.47 12.04
C GLY A 784 -21.97 -40.67 11.11
N LYS A 785 -22.41 -41.84 11.57
CA LYS A 785 -22.35 -43.09 10.80
C LYS A 785 -23.40 -43.11 9.70
N GLU A 786 -23.04 -43.64 8.52
CA GLU A 786 -24.00 -43.89 7.45
C GLU A 786 -25.14 -44.80 7.93
N ARG A 787 -26.37 -44.43 7.56
CA ARG A 787 -27.54 -45.27 7.79
C ARG A 787 -27.52 -46.34 6.73
N LYS A 788 -27.64 -47.61 7.17
CA LYS A 788 -27.73 -48.76 6.25
C LYS A 788 -29.10 -48.81 5.54
#